data_94163788ba336ff07a9a0efc1c54893e
#
_entry.id   94163788ba336ff07a9a0efc1c54893e
#
_cell.length_a   1.000
_cell.length_b   1.000
_cell.length_c   1.000
_cell.angle_alpha   90.00
_cell.angle_beta   90.00
_cell.angle_gamma   90.00
#
_symmetry.space_group_name_H-M   'P 1'
#
loop_
_entity.id
_entity.type
_entity.pdbx_description
1 polymer ?
#
loop_
_entity_poly.entity_id
_entity_poly.type
_entity_poly.pdbx_seq_one_letter_code
_entity_poly.pdbx_strand_id
1 'polypeptide(L)'
;MAWEEDSCICLNMQLIAILSRIGVTDAETVGLYKPLYGDKLDTTVSSYNFRKPSAEDVGTNSYPKAARILYNACRLSFRDIAGPFQCLGRLSFEPRPYQMVPLILALKHRQIRLLISDDVGIGKTLESLLIAKELIDRREIQRFAVICLPHLCEQWQNEIRDKFGLEAEIIRSSTISRLEKNMRANQNVFRDILFQIISIDYIKSSDRKPMFLQHCPEFIIVDEAHTCAKPKGANKGQQLRHSLLSDLAKTERHIVLLTATPHSGNSEEFQSVIGLLKPEFAHYTLEDARQREELSHYFIQRRRADVKPYVGDDVIFPTRVQFDAKYELGEQYHALLMDIIDYVREGVKIARSLGKVKQRYIYWDLLALIRGIMSSPEAGISMLQNKISKRSNDSDDVANDEEKIYKFNDALKDGLLGDDILPESYEESSIGEKNKLRSFITRLREIKEKKQDNKVLELAKNVEFALNSSYSPIVFCQYIQTAEYCKDYIAKYLALNKKYKDVAVEVITSRLTDEDRKMKIDELSKTPRHVLVCTDCLSEGVNLQTGFNCIIHYDLPWNPNRMEQRNGRIDRFGQTEKEVAIFTLFDEETNPVDKIIMKVLYRKQDQIRKSLGIYIPIADNDSSLMESIMEEIIVLDTKKHLIHQPTLFDLDEFKETTEEHDKRIQRAVEIEKKSHTYFAHNTKAMNPTRLVESLNEAKKVIGDIYDTRDFVVDELRHAGVNVKTDNMPLCYSFQLIELEENLKPYFLQASDKKGVIRISFTSPTPKNYMYIGRNHIFVEDLSRAVINDTINGGDLGACRAMVIQTDKVQTVTTVLLMRVRSVISEIKHSDHQLVGEEMIFLGYKGKVENHDFLSEEECRNLFLESQASGDVDFVAQRNIFKRRLEWVDNETTLRLHTDGIATERANNLVRSFAQYRTYLSETEYQVVSPVLPMDVIAAFVYMPKVPQL
;
A
#
# COMPACT_ATOMS: atom_id res chain seq x y z
N MET A 1 3.22 -28.13 -23.96
CA MET A 1 2.38 -29.07 -23.17
C MET A 1 3.19 -29.84 -22.09
N ALA A 2 4.47 -30.10 -22.28
CA ALA A 2 5.26 -30.85 -21.29
C ALA A 2 5.87 -30.01 -20.15
N TRP A 3 6.01 -28.69 -20.31
CA TRP A 3 6.69 -27.82 -19.34
C TRP A 3 5.79 -27.26 -18.24
N GLU A 4 4.49 -27.17 -18.45
CA GLU A 4 3.53 -26.72 -17.42
C GLU A 4 3.17 -27.85 -16.45
N GLU A 5 3.17 -29.08 -16.93
CA GLU A 5 2.97 -30.24 -16.06
C GLU A 5 4.19 -30.47 -15.15
N ASP A 6 5.41 -30.25 -15.59
CA ASP A 6 6.62 -30.48 -14.79
C ASP A 6 6.83 -29.47 -13.65
N SER A 7 6.46 -28.19 -13.83
CA SER A 7 6.54 -27.20 -12.74
C SER A 7 5.43 -27.34 -11.71
N CYS A 8 4.22 -27.70 -12.13
CA CYS A 8 3.15 -28.10 -11.22
C CYS A 8 3.47 -29.43 -10.52
N ILE A 9 4.10 -30.37 -11.20
CA ILE A 9 4.53 -31.65 -10.63
C ILE A 9 5.66 -31.45 -9.63
N CYS A 10 6.61 -30.52 -9.83
CA CYS A 10 7.67 -30.23 -8.84
C CYS A 10 7.13 -29.58 -7.56
N LEU A 11 6.22 -28.62 -7.65
CA LEU A 11 5.52 -28.05 -6.49
C LEU A 11 4.62 -29.08 -5.79
N ASN A 12 3.90 -29.90 -6.58
CA ASN A 12 3.10 -31.01 -6.06
C ASN A 12 3.97 -32.14 -5.48
N MET A 13 5.14 -32.44 -6.03
CA MET A 13 6.05 -33.45 -5.49
C MET A 13 6.68 -33.02 -4.16
N GLN A 14 6.98 -31.73 -3.97
CA GLN A 14 7.39 -31.21 -2.67
C GLN A 14 6.24 -31.26 -1.65
N LEU A 15 5.05 -30.90 -2.04
CA LEU A 15 3.83 -31.01 -1.22
C LEU A 15 3.48 -32.48 -0.91
N ILE A 16 3.57 -33.37 -1.90
CA ILE A 16 3.39 -34.81 -1.76
C ILE A 16 4.46 -35.42 -0.86
N ALA A 17 5.71 -34.96 -0.91
CA ALA A 17 6.76 -35.39 0.01
C ALA A 17 6.51 -34.92 1.44
N ILE A 18 5.90 -33.74 1.64
CA ILE A 18 5.43 -33.26 2.95
C ILE A 18 4.22 -34.11 3.40
N LEU A 19 3.24 -34.28 2.57
CA LEU A 19 2.01 -35.03 2.87
C LEU A 19 2.26 -36.52 3.04
N SER A 20 3.16 -37.15 2.28
CA SER A 20 3.49 -38.57 2.43
C SER A 20 4.27 -38.88 3.73
N ARG A 21 5.07 -37.94 4.23
CA ARG A 21 5.69 -38.07 5.57
C ARG A 21 4.70 -37.89 6.70
N ILE A 22 3.58 -37.21 6.48
CA ILE A 22 2.46 -36.99 7.42
C ILE A 22 1.43 -38.14 7.33
N GLY A 23 1.69 -39.17 6.48
CA GLY A 23 0.80 -40.32 6.38
C GLY A 23 -0.42 -40.14 5.47
N VAL A 24 -0.52 -39.04 4.72
CA VAL A 24 -1.59 -38.80 3.74
C VAL A 24 -1.18 -39.45 2.41
N THR A 25 -1.71 -40.62 2.12
CA THR A 25 -1.41 -41.40 0.90
C THR A 25 -2.52 -41.36 -0.15
N ASP A 26 -3.57 -40.59 0.06
CA ASP A 26 -4.73 -40.59 -0.81
C ASP A 26 -4.60 -39.62 -1.97
N ALA A 27 -4.58 -40.14 -3.21
CA ALA A 27 -4.44 -39.36 -4.43
C ALA A 27 -5.60 -38.37 -4.67
N GLU A 28 -6.78 -38.63 -4.10
CA GLU A 28 -7.92 -37.70 -4.16
C GLU A 28 -7.70 -36.44 -3.35
N THR A 29 -6.95 -36.52 -2.24
CA THR A 29 -6.61 -35.35 -1.42
C THR A 29 -5.60 -34.43 -2.13
N VAL A 30 -4.73 -34.99 -2.97
CA VAL A 30 -3.75 -34.24 -3.79
C VAL A 30 -4.42 -33.48 -4.95
N GLY A 31 -5.55 -33.96 -5.46
CA GLY A 31 -6.36 -33.30 -6.49
C GLY A 31 -6.99 -31.97 -6.03
N LEU A 32 -7.04 -31.73 -4.71
CA LEU A 32 -7.59 -30.49 -4.10
C LEU A 32 -6.67 -29.27 -4.26
N TYR A 33 -5.42 -29.45 -4.71
CA TYR A 33 -4.43 -28.39 -4.85
C TYR A 33 -4.25 -27.89 -6.29
N LYS A 34 -5.24 -28.07 -7.17
CA LYS A 34 -5.22 -27.31 -8.41
C LYS A 34 -5.23 -25.82 -8.06
N PRO A 35 -4.27 -25.05 -8.58
CA PRO A 35 -4.27 -23.61 -8.37
C PRO A 35 -5.64 -23.06 -8.80
N LEU A 36 -6.11 -22.04 -8.11
CA LEU A 36 -7.39 -21.32 -8.29
C LEU A 36 -7.62 -20.74 -9.72
N TYR A 37 -6.88 -21.18 -10.70
CA TYR A 37 -6.80 -20.69 -12.08
C TYR A 37 -7.37 -21.65 -13.15
N GLY A 38 -8.19 -22.58 -12.75
CA GLY A 38 -8.86 -23.48 -13.71
C GLY A 38 -10.34 -23.15 -13.81
N ASP A 39 -10.88 -23.20 -15.01
CA ASP A 39 -12.19 -22.77 -15.50
C ASP A 39 -13.48 -23.19 -14.77
N LYS A 40 -13.39 -23.81 -13.62
CA LYS A 40 -14.49 -24.01 -12.68
C LYS A 40 -13.91 -23.94 -11.28
N LEU A 41 -14.21 -22.87 -10.57
CA LEU A 41 -14.15 -22.85 -9.12
C LEU A 41 -15.07 -23.98 -8.62
N ASP A 42 -14.48 -25.12 -8.35
CA ASP A 42 -15.22 -26.22 -7.78
C ASP A 42 -15.59 -25.84 -6.34
N THR A 43 -16.87 -25.69 -6.07
CA THR A 43 -17.43 -25.36 -4.76
C THR A 43 -17.13 -26.42 -3.73
N THR A 44 -16.48 -27.51 -4.13
CA THR A 44 -16.12 -28.65 -3.25
C THR A 44 -14.74 -28.54 -2.61
N VAL A 45 -14.00 -27.45 -2.84
CA VAL A 45 -12.57 -27.33 -2.48
C VAL A 45 -12.29 -27.27 -0.97
N SER A 46 -13.27 -27.03 -0.11
CA SER A 46 -13.08 -27.08 1.35
C SER A 46 -13.58 -28.39 1.99
N SER A 47 -13.78 -29.43 1.22
CA SER A 47 -14.35 -30.67 1.75
C SER A 47 -13.31 -31.53 2.45
N TYR A 48 -12.84 -31.09 3.64
CA TYR A 48 -12.40 -32.09 4.60
C TYR A 48 -13.56 -33.03 4.87
N ASN A 49 -13.40 -34.28 4.56
CA ASN A 49 -14.40 -35.28 4.93
C ASN A 49 -14.16 -35.65 6.40
N PHE A 50 -14.78 -34.89 7.30
CA PHE A 50 -14.69 -35.20 8.71
C PHE A 50 -15.51 -36.48 9.03
N ARG A 51 -14.82 -37.63 9.13
CA ARG A 51 -15.47 -38.78 9.79
C ARG A 51 -15.84 -38.41 11.22
N LYS A 52 -16.90 -38.91 11.71
CA LYS A 52 -17.30 -38.68 13.13
C LYS A 52 -16.18 -39.13 14.07
N PRO A 53 -15.93 -38.42 15.18
CA PRO A 53 -15.00 -38.87 16.21
C PRO A 53 -15.47 -40.22 16.81
N SER A 54 -14.52 -41.08 17.10
CA SER A 54 -14.76 -42.40 17.70
C SER A 54 -13.94 -42.60 18.97
N ALA A 55 -14.20 -43.67 19.69
CA ALA A 55 -13.37 -44.01 20.84
C ALA A 55 -11.90 -44.31 20.49
N GLU A 56 -11.62 -44.63 19.24
CA GLU A 56 -10.26 -44.86 18.76
C GLU A 56 -9.45 -43.56 18.65
N ASP A 57 -10.13 -42.43 18.48
CA ASP A 57 -9.49 -41.10 18.44
C ASP A 57 -9.06 -40.63 19.84
N VAL A 58 -9.47 -41.30 20.91
CA VAL A 58 -8.94 -41.04 22.26
C VAL A 58 -7.58 -41.70 22.38
N GLY A 59 -6.54 -40.92 22.37
CA GLY A 59 -5.14 -41.30 22.38
C GLY A 59 -4.37 -40.74 23.58
N THR A 60 -3.06 -40.97 23.60
CA THR A 60 -2.14 -40.41 24.60
C THR A 60 -2.08 -38.90 24.59
N ASN A 61 -2.40 -38.28 23.46
CA ASN A 61 -2.43 -36.85 23.25
C ASN A 61 -3.79 -36.19 23.48
N SER A 62 -4.74 -36.91 24.09
CA SER A 62 -6.08 -36.40 24.35
C SER A 62 -6.16 -35.46 25.55
N TYR A 63 -5.55 -34.29 25.44
CA TYR A 63 -5.54 -33.25 26.48
C TYR A 63 -5.93 -31.87 25.93
N PRO A 64 -6.32 -30.91 26.79
CA PRO A 64 -6.91 -29.64 26.38
C PRO A 64 -6.05 -28.80 25.39
N LYS A 65 -4.74 -28.86 25.54
CA LYS A 65 -3.84 -28.12 24.61
C LYS A 65 -3.90 -28.68 23.20
N ALA A 66 -3.88 -30.00 23.05
CA ALA A 66 -3.99 -30.71 21.77
C ALA A 66 -5.35 -30.43 21.08
N ALA A 67 -6.43 -30.38 21.87
CA ALA A 67 -7.74 -30.00 21.34
C ALA A 67 -7.76 -28.55 20.81
N ARG A 68 -7.07 -27.62 21.49
CA ARG A 68 -6.95 -26.22 21.05
C ARG A 68 -6.12 -26.08 19.79
N ILE A 69 -5.09 -26.90 19.60
CA ILE A 69 -4.29 -26.93 18.37
C ILE A 69 -5.22 -27.27 17.19
N LEU A 70 -6.03 -28.32 17.27
CA LEU A 70 -6.99 -28.66 16.22
C LEU A 70 -7.99 -27.53 15.97
N TYR A 71 -8.53 -26.93 17.02
CA TYR A 71 -9.46 -25.81 16.90
C TYR A 71 -8.84 -24.63 16.14
N ASN A 72 -7.61 -24.25 16.49
CA ASN A 72 -6.89 -23.17 15.80
C ASN A 72 -6.54 -23.54 14.35
N ALA A 73 -6.11 -24.77 14.11
CA ALA A 73 -5.87 -25.27 12.75
C ALA A 73 -7.12 -25.15 11.87
N CYS A 74 -8.28 -25.58 12.36
CA CYS A 74 -9.55 -25.45 11.64
C CYS A 74 -9.91 -23.98 11.38
N ARG A 75 -9.79 -23.09 12.38
CA ARG A 75 -10.06 -21.66 12.22
C ARG A 75 -9.14 -21.02 11.19
N LEU A 76 -7.88 -21.43 11.12
CA LEU A 76 -6.90 -20.89 10.16
C LEU A 76 -7.09 -21.47 8.76
N SER A 77 -7.64 -22.68 8.63
CA SER A 77 -7.89 -23.33 7.33
C SER A 77 -9.17 -22.87 6.66
N PHE A 78 -10.21 -22.50 7.41
CA PHE A 78 -11.48 -22.09 6.82
C PHE A 78 -11.35 -20.68 6.23
N ARG A 79 -11.65 -20.56 4.93
CA ARG A 79 -11.48 -19.36 4.13
C ARG A 79 -12.80 -18.68 3.77
N ASP A 80 -13.85 -19.47 3.58
CA ASP A 80 -15.17 -19.00 3.20
C ASP A 80 -16.00 -18.72 4.46
N ILE A 81 -15.75 -17.55 5.05
CA ILE A 81 -16.32 -17.17 6.34
C ILE A 81 -17.77 -16.71 6.22
N ALA A 82 -18.57 -17.07 7.22
CA ALA A 82 -19.91 -16.53 7.39
C ALA A 82 -19.83 -15.14 8.03
N GLY A 83 -19.84 -14.10 7.20
CA GLY A 83 -19.78 -12.71 7.67
C GLY A 83 -20.04 -11.70 6.56
N PRO A 84 -20.11 -10.41 6.90
CA PRO A 84 -20.43 -9.36 5.92
C PRO A 84 -19.32 -9.09 4.90
N PHE A 85 -18.08 -9.52 5.18
CA PHE A 85 -16.92 -9.32 4.33
C PHE A 85 -16.18 -10.65 4.10
N GLN A 86 -16.18 -11.12 2.87
CA GLN A 86 -15.57 -12.39 2.50
C GLN A 86 -14.03 -12.30 2.43
N CYS A 87 -13.50 -11.17 2.00
CA CYS A 87 -12.06 -10.99 1.84
C CYS A 87 -11.26 -11.15 3.15
N LEU A 88 -11.87 -10.89 4.32
CA LEU A 88 -11.17 -10.90 5.60
C LEU A 88 -10.48 -12.24 5.90
N GLY A 89 -11.10 -13.36 5.50
CA GLY A 89 -10.53 -14.69 5.67
C GLY A 89 -9.30 -14.97 4.81
N ARG A 90 -9.02 -14.12 3.82
CA ARG A 90 -8.03 -14.33 2.76
C ARG A 90 -6.99 -13.21 2.64
N LEU A 91 -6.92 -12.29 3.60
CA LEU A 91 -5.92 -11.21 3.63
C LEU A 91 -4.68 -11.63 4.40
N SER A 92 -3.50 -11.24 3.90
CA SER A 92 -2.22 -11.44 4.59
C SER A 92 -1.91 -10.35 5.62
N PHE A 93 -2.84 -9.45 5.86
CA PHE A 93 -2.74 -8.38 6.86
C PHE A 93 -4.10 -8.17 7.52
N GLU A 94 -4.09 -7.52 8.66
CA GLU A 94 -5.32 -7.15 9.36
C GLU A 94 -5.73 -5.73 8.94
N PRO A 95 -6.85 -5.55 8.20
CA PRO A 95 -7.30 -4.24 7.79
C PRO A 95 -7.80 -3.44 8.99
N ARG A 96 -7.46 -2.17 9.04
CA ARG A 96 -7.95 -1.25 10.06
C ARG A 96 -9.40 -0.86 9.77
N PRO A 97 -10.21 -0.56 10.81
CA PRO A 97 -11.61 -0.21 10.60
C PRO A 97 -11.83 0.91 9.58
N TYR A 98 -11.00 1.94 9.60
CA TYR A 98 -11.15 3.05 8.65
C TYR A 98 -10.88 2.63 7.19
N GLN A 99 -10.06 1.60 6.94
CA GLN A 99 -9.78 1.09 5.59
C GLN A 99 -10.97 0.33 4.99
N MET A 100 -11.90 -0.12 5.83
CA MET A 100 -13.13 -0.77 5.39
C MET A 100 -14.21 0.22 4.93
N VAL A 101 -14.09 1.50 5.27
CA VAL A 101 -15.10 2.52 4.93
C VAL A 101 -15.31 2.65 3.41
N PRO A 102 -14.25 2.75 2.58
CA PRO A 102 -14.43 2.78 1.12
C PRO A 102 -15.06 1.50 0.57
N LEU A 103 -14.74 0.34 1.14
CA LEU A 103 -15.38 -0.91 0.76
C LEU A 103 -16.88 -0.89 1.05
N ILE A 104 -17.28 -0.45 2.25
CA ILE A 104 -18.70 -0.35 2.61
C ILE A 104 -19.44 0.61 1.68
N LEU A 105 -18.81 1.74 1.34
CA LEU A 105 -19.42 2.70 0.41
C LEU A 105 -19.54 2.09 -0.99
N ALA A 106 -18.51 1.40 -1.47
CA ALA A 106 -18.53 0.71 -2.74
C ALA A 106 -19.65 -0.35 -2.82
N LEU A 107 -19.84 -1.15 -1.78
CA LEU A 107 -20.88 -2.17 -1.71
C LEU A 107 -22.33 -1.60 -1.73
N LYS A 108 -22.52 -0.33 -1.47
CA LYS A 108 -23.82 0.35 -1.61
C LYS A 108 -24.23 0.61 -3.05
N HIS A 109 -23.34 0.41 -4.01
CA HIS A 109 -23.57 0.70 -5.42
C HIS A 109 -23.56 -0.58 -6.25
N ARG A 110 -24.53 -0.72 -7.15
CA ARG A 110 -24.54 -1.81 -8.12
C ARG A 110 -23.37 -1.67 -9.11
N GLN A 111 -23.16 -0.46 -9.62
CA GLN A 111 -21.99 -0.11 -10.41
C GLN A 111 -21.09 0.78 -9.57
N ILE A 112 -19.92 0.26 -9.19
CA ILE A 112 -18.99 1.00 -8.35
C ILE A 112 -18.32 2.09 -9.18
N ARG A 113 -18.51 3.33 -8.75
CA ARG A 113 -17.89 4.55 -9.27
C ARG A 113 -17.42 5.35 -8.07
N LEU A 114 -16.16 5.29 -7.72
CA LEU A 114 -15.69 5.87 -6.46
C LEU A 114 -14.42 6.66 -6.67
N LEU A 115 -14.35 7.86 -6.11
CA LEU A 115 -13.13 8.65 -5.96
C LEU A 115 -12.66 8.56 -4.52
N ILE A 116 -11.47 8.00 -4.29
CA ILE A 116 -10.82 7.95 -2.98
C ILE A 116 -9.70 8.98 -2.97
N SER A 117 -9.89 10.03 -2.19
CA SER A 117 -8.98 11.17 -2.11
C SER A 117 -8.46 11.42 -0.70
N ASP A 118 -8.05 10.36 -0.05
CA ASP A 118 -7.48 10.41 1.29
C ASP A 118 -6.06 10.97 1.29
N ASP A 119 -5.65 11.56 2.40
CA ASP A 119 -4.28 12.08 2.59
C ASP A 119 -3.21 11.02 2.26
N VAL A 120 -2.03 11.50 1.90
CA VAL A 120 -0.88 10.63 1.66
C VAL A 120 -0.56 9.79 2.90
N GLY A 121 -0.38 8.50 2.71
CA GLY A 121 -0.02 7.56 3.78
C GLY A 121 -1.19 6.92 4.53
N ILE A 122 -2.45 7.28 4.27
CA ILE A 122 -3.63 6.63 4.88
C ILE A 122 -3.79 5.19 4.38
N GLY A 123 -3.52 4.93 3.10
CA GLY A 123 -3.56 3.58 2.53
C GLY A 123 -4.51 3.38 1.36
N LYS A 124 -4.70 4.39 0.50
CA LYS A 124 -5.56 4.32 -0.69
C LYS A 124 -5.39 3.07 -1.54
N THR A 125 -4.14 2.62 -1.71
CA THR A 125 -3.80 1.37 -2.41
C THR A 125 -4.49 0.17 -1.79
N LEU A 126 -4.39 0.03 -0.46
CA LEU A 126 -5.04 -1.07 0.27
C LEU A 126 -6.55 -0.98 0.20
N GLU A 127 -7.10 0.21 0.34
CA GLU A 127 -8.55 0.45 0.31
C GLU A 127 -9.16 0.05 -1.02
N SER A 128 -8.52 0.42 -2.14
CA SER A 128 -9.00 0.04 -3.47
C SER A 128 -8.86 -1.45 -3.75
N LEU A 129 -7.78 -2.08 -3.29
CA LEU A 129 -7.57 -3.51 -3.42
C LEU A 129 -8.51 -4.33 -2.51
N LEU A 130 -8.90 -3.80 -1.34
CA LEU A 130 -9.93 -4.41 -0.50
C LEU A 130 -11.27 -4.50 -1.24
N ILE A 131 -11.63 -3.46 -2.00
CA ILE A 131 -12.85 -3.48 -2.82
C ILE A 131 -12.73 -4.55 -3.91
N ALA A 132 -11.63 -4.57 -4.66
CA ALA A 132 -11.40 -5.56 -5.71
C ALA A 132 -11.43 -6.99 -5.16
N LYS A 133 -10.73 -7.24 -4.04
CA LYS A 133 -10.65 -8.55 -3.40
C LYS A 133 -12.00 -9.03 -2.89
N GLU A 134 -12.77 -8.15 -2.26
CA GLU A 134 -14.11 -8.48 -1.81
C GLU A 134 -15.03 -8.90 -2.96
N LEU A 135 -14.99 -8.18 -4.10
CA LEU A 135 -15.79 -8.51 -5.28
C LEU A 135 -15.34 -9.83 -5.92
N ILE A 136 -14.04 -10.13 -5.93
CA ILE A 136 -13.51 -11.42 -6.37
C ILE A 136 -14.02 -12.54 -5.47
N ASP A 137 -13.90 -12.37 -4.15
CA ASP A 137 -14.29 -13.39 -3.18
C ASP A 137 -15.81 -13.59 -3.16
N ARG A 138 -16.59 -12.58 -3.50
CA ARG A 138 -18.05 -12.65 -3.75
C ARG A 138 -18.39 -13.22 -5.13
N ARG A 139 -17.39 -13.47 -5.98
CA ARG A 139 -17.55 -13.93 -7.37
C ARG A 139 -18.34 -12.96 -8.27
N GLU A 140 -18.38 -11.69 -7.94
CA GLU A 140 -19.04 -10.64 -8.75
C GLU A 140 -18.17 -10.16 -9.89
N ILE A 141 -16.83 -10.26 -9.73
CA ILE A 141 -15.85 -10.04 -10.77
C ILE A 141 -14.86 -11.20 -10.82
N GLN A 142 -14.25 -11.40 -11.96
CA GLN A 142 -13.18 -12.38 -12.16
C GLN A 142 -11.84 -11.72 -12.40
N ARG A 143 -11.84 -10.50 -12.95
CA ARG A 143 -10.65 -9.79 -13.41
C ARG A 143 -10.64 -8.36 -12.90
N PHE A 144 -9.45 -7.84 -12.60
CA PHE A 144 -9.27 -6.40 -12.39
C PHE A 144 -8.01 -5.88 -13.09
N ALA A 145 -7.98 -4.56 -13.33
CA ALA A 145 -6.80 -3.85 -13.80
C ALA A 145 -6.50 -2.66 -12.90
N VAL A 146 -5.22 -2.45 -12.64
CA VAL A 146 -4.68 -1.21 -12.08
C VAL A 146 -4.04 -0.42 -13.21
N ILE A 147 -4.56 0.77 -13.48
CA ILE A 147 -3.97 1.73 -14.43
C ILE A 147 -3.17 2.73 -13.62
N CYS A 148 -1.87 2.77 -13.82
CA CYS A 148 -0.97 3.63 -13.07
C CYS A 148 0.15 4.20 -13.95
N LEU A 149 0.96 5.10 -13.38
CA LEU A 149 2.16 5.60 -14.03
C LEU A 149 3.22 4.48 -14.15
N PRO A 150 4.09 4.49 -15.16
CA PRO A 150 5.04 3.40 -15.43
C PRO A 150 5.90 2.98 -14.23
N HIS A 151 6.35 3.93 -13.41
CA HIS A 151 7.23 3.71 -12.26
C HIS A 151 6.50 3.15 -11.02
N LEU A 152 5.16 3.14 -11.01
CA LEU A 152 4.36 2.57 -9.91
C LEU A 152 4.00 1.10 -10.13
N CYS A 153 4.24 0.56 -11.33
CA CYS A 153 3.80 -0.79 -11.68
C CYS A 153 4.35 -1.87 -10.74
N GLU A 154 5.63 -1.83 -10.43
CA GLU A 154 6.28 -2.81 -9.56
C GLU A 154 5.81 -2.69 -8.11
N GLN A 155 5.56 -1.47 -7.64
CA GLN A 155 5.00 -1.24 -6.31
C GLN A 155 3.62 -1.89 -6.19
N TRP A 156 2.74 -1.67 -7.17
CA TRP A 156 1.41 -2.29 -7.21
C TRP A 156 1.50 -3.80 -7.25
N GLN A 157 2.41 -4.38 -8.04
CA GLN A 157 2.62 -5.83 -8.12
C GLN A 157 3.01 -6.42 -6.77
N ASN A 158 3.96 -5.78 -6.07
CA ASN A 158 4.38 -6.24 -4.75
C ASN A 158 3.25 -6.13 -3.71
N GLU A 159 2.51 -5.02 -3.68
CA GLU A 159 1.38 -4.83 -2.75
C GLU A 159 0.27 -5.88 -3.00
N ILE A 160 -0.06 -6.17 -4.26
CA ILE A 160 -1.06 -7.17 -4.64
C ILE A 160 -0.61 -8.56 -4.20
N ARG A 161 0.64 -8.94 -4.49
CA ARG A 161 1.19 -10.23 -4.13
C ARG A 161 1.32 -10.39 -2.61
N ASP A 162 2.01 -9.47 -1.95
CA ASP A 162 2.43 -9.64 -0.56
C ASP A 162 1.25 -9.51 0.42
N LYS A 163 0.23 -8.70 0.10
CA LYS A 163 -0.90 -8.44 1.01
C LYS A 163 -2.19 -9.16 0.63
N PHE A 164 -2.40 -9.38 -0.65
CA PHE A 164 -3.65 -9.99 -1.15
C PHE A 164 -3.46 -11.40 -1.70
N GLY A 165 -2.21 -11.87 -1.84
CA GLY A 165 -1.89 -13.20 -2.33
C GLY A 165 -2.31 -13.44 -3.78
N LEU A 166 -2.30 -12.38 -4.61
CA LEU A 166 -2.70 -12.43 -6.02
C LEU A 166 -1.49 -12.14 -6.91
N GLU A 167 -1.34 -12.91 -7.98
CA GLU A 167 -0.29 -12.70 -8.98
C GLU A 167 -0.81 -11.83 -10.12
N ALA A 168 -0.26 -10.63 -10.25
CA ALA A 168 -0.63 -9.67 -11.28
C ALA A 168 0.51 -9.46 -12.29
N GLU A 169 0.15 -9.36 -13.57
CA GLU A 169 1.11 -9.15 -14.65
C GLU A 169 1.22 -7.67 -15.03
N ILE A 170 2.46 -7.20 -15.22
CA ILE A 170 2.74 -5.82 -15.64
C ILE A 170 2.68 -5.71 -17.15
N ILE A 171 1.77 -4.87 -17.65
CA ILE A 171 1.55 -4.61 -19.08
C ILE A 171 2.05 -3.21 -19.40
N ARG A 172 3.21 -3.12 -20.01
CA ARG A 172 3.85 -1.88 -20.49
C ARG A 172 4.72 -2.15 -21.72
N SER A 173 5.23 -1.12 -22.37
CA SER A 173 6.02 -1.23 -23.59
C SER A 173 7.21 -2.19 -23.47
N SER A 174 7.84 -2.29 -22.30
CA SER A 174 8.99 -3.17 -22.08
C SER A 174 8.63 -4.63 -21.83
N THR A 175 7.42 -4.94 -21.35
CA THR A 175 7.01 -6.30 -20.98
C THR A 175 6.10 -6.97 -22.01
N ILE A 176 5.39 -6.17 -22.82
CA ILE A 176 4.36 -6.68 -23.72
C ILE A 176 4.85 -7.74 -24.71
N SER A 177 6.04 -7.55 -25.28
CA SER A 177 6.59 -8.50 -26.26
C SER A 177 6.86 -9.89 -25.65
N ARG A 178 7.21 -9.94 -24.37
CA ARG A 178 7.38 -11.17 -23.60
C ARG A 178 6.03 -11.84 -23.36
N LEU A 179 5.05 -11.06 -22.91
CA LEU A 179 3.70 -11.55 -22.63
C LEU A 179 3.04 -12.12 -23.88
N GLU A 180 3.07 -11.37 -25.00
CA GLU A 180 2.50 -11.80 -26.30
C GLU A 180 3.18 -13.06 -26.85
N LYS A 181 4.50 -13.24 -26.64
CA LYS A 181 5.22 -14.45 -27.05
C LYS A 181 4.78 -15.71 -26.30
N ASN A 182 4.39 -15.56 -25.05
CA ASN A 182 3.93 -16.66 -24.20
C ASN A 182 2.45 -17.00 -24.42
N MET A 183 1.74 -16.21 -25.22
CA MET A 183 0.31 -16.41 -25.48
C MET A 183 0.08 -17.19 -26.75
N ARG A 184 -1.04 -17.92 -26.83
CA ARG A 184 -1.52 -18.59 -28.05
C ARG A 184 -2.09 -17.56 -29.02
N ALA A 185 -2.13 -17.89 -30.31
CA ALA A 185 -2.58 -16.97 -31.37
C ALA A 185 -4.01 -16.40 -31.19
N ASN A 186 -4.86 -17.07 -30.43
CA ASN A 186 -6.23 -16.65 -30.13
C ASN A 186 -6.40 -15.95 -28.79
N GLN A 187 -5.32 -15.73 -28.03
CA GLN A 187 -5.33 -15.07 -26.74
C GLN A 187 -5.04 -13.57 -26.86
N ASN A 188 -5.58 -12.80 -25.91
CA ASN A 188 -5.40 -11.36 -25.86
C ASN A 188 -4.96 -10.96 -24.45
N VAL A 189 -3.92 -10.14 -24.34
CA VAL A 189 -3.32 -9.72 -23.08
C VAL A 189 -4.36 -9.10 -22.13
N PHE A 190 -5.28 -8.28 -22.64
CA PHE A 190 -6.30 -7.61 -21.83
C PHE A 190 -7.50 -8.50 -21.48
N ARG A 191 -7.72 -9.61 -22.22
CA ARG A 191 -8.84 -10.53 -21.99
C ARG A 191 -8.45 -11.68 -21.07
N ASP A 192 -7.26 -12.26 -21.30
CA ASP A 192 -6.91 -13.56 -20.75
C ASP A 192 -6.02 -13.49 -19.51
N ILE A 193 -5.42 -12.33 -19.21
CA ILE A 193 -4.74 -12.08 -17.93
C ILE A 193 -5.78 -11.62 -16.91
N LEU A 194 -5.87 -12.31 -15.79
CA LEU A 194 -6.88 -12.04 -14.75
C LEU A 194 -6.59 -10.73 -13.98
N PHE A 195 -5.37 -10.57 -13.51
CA PHE A 195 -4.96 -9.43 -12.71
C PHE A 195 -3.88 -8.65 -13.43
N GLN A 196 -4.18 -7.41 -13.76
CA GLN A 196 -3.38 -6.60 -14.68
C GLN A 196 -2.90 -5.33 -13.99
N ILE A 197 -1.64 -4.98 -14.21
CA ILE A 197 -1.09 -3.68 -13.86
C ILE A 197 -0.63 -3.03 -15.15
N ILE A 198 -1.30 -1.95 -15.53
CA ILE A 198 -1.17 -1.40 -16.88
C ILE A 198 -0.61 0.00 -16.80
N SER A 199 0.48 0.25 -17.53
CA SER A 199 0.96 1.61 -17.72
C SER A 199 -0.03 2.44 -18.52
N ILE A 200 -0.49 3.56 -17.97
CA ILE A 200 -1.42 4.46 -18.63
C ILE A 200 -0.84 4.98 -19.95
N ASP A 201 0.48 5.19 -19.99
CA ASP A 201 1.16 5.71 -21.18
C ASP A 201 1.21 4.69 -22.30
N TYR A 202 1.15 3.40 -21.99
CA TYR A 202 1.06 2.34 -22.95
C TYR A 202 -0.31 2.27 -23.63
N ILE A 203 -1.40 2.34 -22.85
CA ILE A 203 -2.76 2.17 -23.35
C ILE A 203 -3.42 3.46 -23.88
N LYS A 204 -2.85 4.65 -23.61
CA LYS A 204 -3.37 5.91 -24.15
C LYS A 204 -3.14 6.07 -25.67
N SER A 205 -2.27 5.26 -26.27
CA SER A 205 -1.95 5.34 -27.69
C SER A 205 -3.13 4.96 -28.56
N SER A 206 -3.18 5.56 -29.78
CA SER A 206 -4.27 5.30 -30.75
C SER A 206 -4.45 3.83 -31.10
N ASP A 207 -3.38 3.06 -31.06
CA ASP A 207 -3.37 1.67 -31.52
C ASP A 207 -3.81 0.69 -30.43
N ARG A 208 -3.50 1.00 -29.17
CA ARG A 208 -3.79 0.11 -28.03
C ARG A 208 -5.11 0.40 -27.32
N LYS A 209 -5.52 1.67 -27.32
CA LYS A 209 -6.77 2.11 -26.66
C LYS A 209 -8.01 1.34 -27.08
N PRO A 210 -8.33 1.14 -28.39
CA PRO A 210 -9.53 0.42 -28.81
C PRO A 210 -9.54 -1.04 -28.33
N MET A 211 -8.40 -1.72 -28.40
CA MET A 211 -8.25 -3.10 -27.95
C MET A 211 -8.45 -3.21 -26.43
N PHE A 212 -7.87 -2.27 -25.68
CA PHE A 212 -8.06 -2.24 -24.22
C PHE A 212 -9.53 -2.00 -23.85
N LEU A 213 -10.18 -1.00 -24.43
CA LEU A 213 -11.60 -0.68 -24.15
C LEU A 213 -12.54 -1.87 -24.43
N GLN A 214 -12.23 -2.66 -25.48
CA GLN A 214 -13.04 -3.83 -25.84
C GLN A 214 -12.88 -4.98 -24.85
N HIS A 215 -11.68 -5.20 -24.30
CA HIS A 215 -11.33 -6.39 -23.52
C HIS A 215 -10.99 -6.11 -22.05
N CYS A 216 -11.06 -4.86 -21.62
CA CYS A 216 -10.68 -4.47 -20.25
C CYS A 216 -11.44 -5.28 -19.20
N PRO A 217 -10.82 -5.54 -18.05
CA PRO A 217 -11.43 -6.23 -16.92
C PRO A 217 -12.71 -5.56 -16.39
N GLU A 218 -13.46 -6.28 -15.58
CA GLU A 218 -14.72 -5.82 -14.97
C GLU A 218 -14.51 -4.69 -13.97
N PHE A 219 -13.35 -4.67 -13.28
CA PHE A 219 -13.01 -3.70 -12.25
C PHE A 219 -11.69 -3.00 -12.58
N ILE A 220 -11.70 -1.67 -12.52
CA ILE A 220 -10.56 -0.84 -12.90
C ILE A 220 -10.23 0.12 -11.77
N ILE A 221 -8.98 0.09 -11.32
CA ILE A 221 -8.41 1.06 -10.39
C ILE A 221 -7.52 2.01 -11.22
N VAL A 222 -7.70 3.31 -11.03
CA VAL A 222 -6.84 4.33 -11.68
C VAL A 222 -6.10 5.08 -10.59
N ASP A 223 -4.80 4.92 -10.57
CA ASP A 223 -3.94 5.61 -9.62
C ASP A 223 -3.50 6.98 -10.16
N GLU A 224 -3.27 7.92 -9.25
CA GLU A 224 -2.96 9.32 -9.53
C GLU A 224 -3.90 9.94 -10.59
N ALA A 225 -5.21 9.75 -10.39
CA ALA A 225 -6.25 10.13 -11.33
C ALA A 225 -6.25 11.63 -11.71
N HIS A 226 -5.67 12.50 -10.87
CA HIS A 226 -5.49 13.91 -11.19
C HIS A 226 -4.62 14.15 -12.44
N THR A 227 -3.70 13.22 -12.78
CA THR A 227 -2.89 13.29 -14.01
C THR A 227 -3.71 13.12 -15.28
N CYS A 228 -4.95 12.64 -15.13
CA CYS A 228 -5.91 12.44 -16.20
C CYS A 228 -6.95 13.57 -16.32
N ALA A 229 -6.84 14.63 -15.50
CA ALA A 229 -7.67 15.82 -15.64
C ALA A 229 -7.37 16.55 -16.96
N LYS A 230 -8.36 17.25 -17.49
CA LYS A 230 -8.25 18.06 -18.72
C LYS A 230 -8.54 19.53 -18.44
N PRO A 231 -7.58 20.30 -17.92
CA PRO A 231 -7.74 21.74 -17.76
C PRO A 231 -7.69 22.46 -19.11
N LYS A 232 -8.08 23.74 -19.12
CA LYS A 232 -7.83 24.61 -20.28
C LYS A 232 -6.32 24.67 -20.54
N GLY A 233 -5.91 24.39 -21.77
CA GLY A 233 -4.50 24.33 -22.13
C GLY A 233 -3.81 23.01 -21.79
N ALA A 234 -4.57 21.92 -21.50
CA ALA A 234 -4.01 20.58 -21.34
C ALA A 234 -3.15 20.20 -22.54
N ASN A 235 -1.98 19.56 -22.27
CA ASN A 235 -1.13 19.06 -23.33
C ASN A 235 -1.73 17.79 -24.01
N LYS A 236 -1.10 17.37 -25.10
CA LYS A 236 -1.56 16.20 -25.88
C LYS A 236 -1.60 14.93 -25.02
N GLY A 237 -0.62 14.70 -24.13
CA GLY A 237 -0.56 13.53 -23.27
C GLY A 237 -1.71 13.48 -22.28
N GLN A 238 -2.03 14.60 -21.61
CA GLN A 238 -3.19 14.71 -20.71
C GLN A 238 -4.51 14.55 -21.47
N GLN A 239 -4.61 15.12 -22.67
CA GLN A 239 -5.80 14.97 -23.48
C GLN A 239 -6.04 13.50 -23.84
N LEU A 240 -4.99 12.75 -24.17
CA LEU A 240 -5.09 11.33 -24.48
C LEU A 240 -5.45 10.48 -23.23
N ARG A 241 -4.83 10.75 -22.07
CA ARG A 241 -5.18 10.10 -20.81
C ARG A 241 -6.63 10.38 -20.44
N HIS A 242 -7.04 11.64 -20.49
CA HIS A 242 -8.44 12.03 -20.22
C HIS A 242 -9.42 11.35 -21.19
N SER A 243 -9.10 11.34 -22.49
CA SER A 243 -9.95 10.70 -23.52
C SER A 243 -10.10 9.19 -23.27
N LEU A 244 -9.03 8.51 -22.85
CA LEU A 244 -9.10 7.10 -22.48
C LEU A 244 -10.05 6.87 -21.31
N LEU A 245 -9.89 7.60 -20.23
CA LEU A 245 -10.74 7.43 -19.03
C LEU A 245 -12.16 7.91 -19.24
N SER A 246 -12.37 8.95 -20.02
CA SER A 246 -13.70 9.41 -20.40
C SER A 246 -14.47 8.35 -21.21
N ASP A 247 -13.78 7.59 -22.07
CA ASP A 247 -14.43 6.48 -22.79
C ASP A 247 -14.67 5.28 -21.86
N LEU A 248 -13.77 5.00 -20.92
CA LEU A 248 -14.04 4.01 -19.86
C LEU A 248 -15.22 4.39 -18.97
N ALA A 249 -15.40 5.67 -18.65
CA ALA A 249 -16.52 6.16 -17.83
C ALA A 249 -17.88 5.88 -18.49
N LYS A 250 -17.94 5.75 -19.81
CA LYS A 250 -19.15 5.41 -20.55
C LYS A 250 -19.49 3.92 -20.54
N THR A 251 -18.57 3.07 -20.07
CA THR A 251 -18.76 1.61 -20.01
C THR A 251 -19.48 1.21 -18.73
N GLU A 252 -19.95 -0.02 -18.63
CA GLU A 252 -20.56 -0.57 -17.42
C GLU A 252 -19.53 -1.11 -16.41
N ARG A 253 -18.23 -0.88 -16.62
CA ARG A 253 -17.15 -1.35 -15.74
C ARG A 253 -17.19 -0.64 -14.39
N HIS A 254 -16.77 -1.32 -13.32
CA HIS A 254 -16.51 -0.69 -12.04
C HIS A 254 -15.23 0.15 -12.13
N ILE A 255 -15.24 1.38 -11.62
CA ILE A 255 -14.08 2.27 -11.66
C ILE A 255 -13.85 2.88 -10.28
N VAL A 256 -12.64 2.74 -9.77
CA VAL A 256 -12.15 3.43 -8.58
C VAL A 256 -11.00 4.34 -8.97
N LEU A 257 -11.17 5.63 -8.71
CA LEU A 257 -10.14 6.65 -8.95
C LEU A 257 -9.43 6.96 -7.63
N LEU A 258 -8.10 6.97 -7.66
CA LEU A 258 -7.27 7.31 -6.51
C LEU A 258 -6.51 8.61 -6.78
N THR A 259 -6.53 9.52 -5.84
CA THR A 259 -5.69 10.72 -5.87
C THR A 259 -5.55 11.30 -4.47
N ALA A 260 -4.40 11.86 -4.13
CA ALA A 260 -4.28 12.65 -2.91
C ALA A 260 -4.74 14.10 -3.11
N THR A 261 -4.89 14.54 -4.36
CA THR A 261 -5.07 15.93 -4.76
C THR A 261 -6.20 16.07 -5.77
N PRO A 262 -7.48 15.97 -5.32
CA PRO A 262 -8.62 16.07 -6.23
C PRO A 262 -8.82 17.48 -6.79
N HIS A 263 -8.30 18.49 -6.11
CA HIS A 263 -8.41 19.90 -6.46
C HIS A 263 -7.04 20.56 -6.58
N SER A 264 -6.78 21.21 -7.68
CA SER A 264 -5.64 22.12 -7.87
C SER A 264 -6.00 23.61 -7.64
N GLY A 265 -7.19 23.86 -7.11
CA GLY A 265 -7.76 25.23 -7.06
C GLY A 265 -8.47 25.67 -8.35
N ASN A 266 -8.45 24.83 -9.38
CA ASN A 266 -9.17 25.03 -10.63
C ASN A 266 -10.44 24.18 -10.64
N SER A 267 -11.63 24.81 -10.66
CA SER A 267 -12.89 24.12 -10.70
C SER A 267 -13.08 23.24 -11.94
N GLU A 268 -12.48 23.62 -13.07
CA GLU A 268 -12.54 22.84 -14.32
C GLU A 268 -11.76 21.53 -14.21
N GLU A 269 -10.61 21.52 -13.53
CA GLU A 269 -9.83 20.31 -13.27
C GLU A 269 -10.60 19.35 -12.38
N PHE A 270 -11.18 19.85 -11.32
CA PHE A 270 -12.02 19.03 -10.45
C PHE A 270 -13.23 18.45 -11.19
N GLN A 271 -13.97 19.27 -11.91
CA GLN A 271 -15.09 18.83 -12.75
C GLN A 271 -14.67 17.78 -13.77
N SER A 272 -13.48 17.96 -14.35
CA SER A 272 -12.89 16.99 -15.26
C SER A 272 -12.63 15.65 -14.58
N VAL A 273 -12.09 15.63 -13.34
CA VAL A 273 -11.82 14.41 -12.59
C VAL A 273 -13.11 13.70 -12.17
N ILE A 274 -14.08 14.43 -11.60
CA ILE A 274 -15.35 13.82 -11.19
C ILE A 274 -16.20 13.36 -12.40
N GLY A 275 -16.05 14.02 -13.55
CA GLY A 275 -16.64 13.58 -14.83
C GLY A 275 -16.12 12.23 -15.32
N LEU A 276 -14.95 11.78 -14.83
CA LEU A 276 -14.43 10.43 -15.09
C LEU A 276 -15.15 9.35 -14.28
N LEU A 277 -15.86 9.70 -13.21
CA LEU A 277 -16.73 8.77 -12.47
C LEU A 277 -18.02 8.54 -13.27
N LYS A 278 -18.69 9.64 -13.59
CA LYS A 278 -19.89 9.69 -14.42
C LYS A 278 -19.86 10.96 -15.28
N PRO A 279 -20.20 10.88 -16.58
CA PRO A 279 -20.17 12.04 -17.48
C PRO A 279 -20.98 13.24 -16.99
N GLU A 280 -22.10 13.00 -16.32
CA GLU A 280 -23.00 14.03 -15.74
C GLU A 280 -22.31 14.88 -14.68
N PHE A 281 -21.38 14.30 -13.91
CA PHE A 281 -20.65 15.01 -12.86
C PHE A 281 -19.68 16.06 -13.39
N ALA A 282 -19.30 16.01 -14.67
CA ALA A 282 -18.47 17.04 -15.30
C ALA A 282 -19.06 18.46 -15.22
N HIS A 283 -20.35 18.57 -14.93
CA HIS A 283 -21.05 19.85 -14.80
C HIS A 283 -21.41 20.20 -13.34
N TYR A 284 -21.03 19.35 -12.38
CA TYR A 284 -21.37 19.56 -10.98
C TYR A 284 -20.47 20.62 -10.36
N THR A 285 -21.08 21.42 -9.48
CA THR A 285 -20.39 22.43 -8.69
C THR A 285 -20.52 22.10 -7.20
N LEU A 286 -19.49 22.40 -6.43
CA LEU A 286 -19.54 22.22 -4.98
C LEU A 286 -20.38 23.31 -4.27
N GLU A 287 -20.93 24.26 -5.00
CA GLU A 287 -21.81 25.31 -4.47
C GLU A 287 -23.26 24.84 -4.37
N ASP A 288 -23.68 23.93 -5.23
CA ASP A 288 -25.00 23.32 -5.16
C ASP A 288 -25.08 22.22 -4.10
N ALA A 289 -26.00 22.38 -3.15
CA ALA A 289 -26.15 21.44 -2.03
C ALA A 289 -26.63 20.05 -2.48
N ARG A 290 -27.49 19.95 -3.50
CA ARG A 290 -28.01 18.67 -4.01
C ARG A 290 -26.91 17.91 -4.75
N GLN A 291 -26.15 18.62 -5.58
CA GLN A 291 -25.01 18.03 -6.30
C GLN A 291 -23.92 17.53 -5.35
N ARG A 292 -23.65 18.28 -4.28
CA ARG A 292 -22.72 17.82 -3.22
C ARG A 292 -23.23 16.57 -2.52
N GLU A 293 -24.50 16.53 -2.17
CA GLU A 293 -25.10 15.36 -1.52
C GLU A 293 -25.01 14.13 -2.41
N GLU A 294 -25.36 14.25 -3.67
CA GLU A 294 -25.24 13.16 -4.63
C GLU A 294 -23.79 12.72 -4.79
N LEU A 295 -22.86 13.66 -5.00
CA LEU A 295 -21.44 13.37 -5.15
C LEU A 295 -20.87 12.71 -3.90
N SER A 296 -21.37 12.97 -2.71
CA SER A 296 -20.90 12.37 -1.46
C SER A 296 -21.08 10.85 -1.39
N HIS A 297 -21.91 10.26 -2.20
CA HIS A 297 -22.03 8.81 -2.35
C HIS A 297 -20.93 8.19 -3.21
N TYR A 298 -20.20 9.01 -3.97
CA TYR A 298 -19.18 8.60 -4.94
C TYR A 298 -17.79 9.16 -4.62
N PHE A 299 -17.65 9.93 -3.54
CA PHE A 299 -16.42 10.61 -3.20
C PHE A 299 -16.10 10.50 -1.71
N ILE A 300 -14.89 10.02 -1.41
CA ILE A 300 -14.34 9.95 -0.05
C ILE A 300 -13.11 10.84 0.01
N GLN A 301 -13.05 11.67 1.04
CA GLN A 301 -11.90 12.52 1.32
C GLN A 301 -11.68 12.59 2.84
N ARG A 302 -10.65 11.92 3.32
CA ARG A 302 -10.34 11.86 4.76
C ARG A 302 -8.91 12.34 5.02
N ARG A 303 -8.77 13.00 6.14
CA ARG A 303 -7.49 13.38 6.71
C ARG A 303 -7.09 12.41 7.82
N ARG A 304 -5.84 12.46 8.24
CA ARG A 304 -5.36 11.66 9.37
C ARG A 304 -6.18 11.91 10.65
N ALA A 305 -6.64 13.14 10.87
CA ALA A 305 -7.52 13.48 12.00
C ALA A 305 -8.89 12.77 11.94
N ASP A 306 -9.41 12.53 10.75
CA ASP A 306 -10.72 11.89 10.55
C ASP A 306 -10.67 10.37 10.77
N VAL A 307 -9.50 9.77 10.62
CA VAL A 307 -9.28 8.33 10.85
C VAL A 307 -9.06 7.99 12.32
N LYS A 308 -8.64 8.96 13.13
CA LYS A 308 -8.37 8.76 14.56
C LYS A 308 -9.54 8.13 15.35
N PRO A 309 -10.81 8.51 15.14
CA PRO A 309 -11.95 7.89 15.85
C PRO A 309 -12.13 6.39 15.60
N TYR A 310 -11.58 5.86 14.51
CA TYR A 310 -11.67 4.43 14.15
C TYR A 310 -10.58 3.56 14.78
N VAL A 311 -9.59 4.18 15.41
CA VAL A 311 -8.36 3.49 15.86
C VAL A 311 -8.13 3.64 17.35
N GLY A 312 -8.82 4.57 18.00
CA GLY A 312 -8.66 4.83 19.43
C GLY A 312 -7.29 5.44 19.76
N ASP A 313 -6.65 4.91 20.79
CA ASP A 313 -5.36 5.41 21.31
C ASP A 313 -4.14 4.82 20.58
N ASP A 314 -4.34 3.93 19.62
CA ASP A 314 -3.23 3.38 18.83
C ASP A 314 -2.56 4.47 18.00
N VAL A 315 -1.25 4.62 18.17
CA VAL A 315 -0.44 5.54 17.35
C VAL A 315 -0.22 4.92 15.97
N ILE A 316 -0.97 5.39 14.98
CA ILE A 316 -0.90 4.83 13.61
C ILE A 316 0.12 5.56 12.75
N PHE A 317 0.27 6.86 12.96
CA PHE A 317 1.15 7.72 12.20
C PHE A 317 2.21 8.32 13.10
N PRO A 318 3.46 8.42 12.63
CA PRO A 318 4.52 9.07 13.40
C PRO A 318 4.26 10.56 13.56
N THR A 319 4.81 11.13 14.61
CA THR A 319 4.82 12.60 14.81
C THR A 319 5.93 13.21 13.96
N ARG A 320 5.64 14.25 13.18
CA ARG A 320 6.64 15.00 12.42
C ARG A 320 7.34 16.02 13.30
N VAL A 321 8.66 15.94 13.35
CA VAL A 321 9.53 16.98 13.92
C VAL A 321 10.21 17.72 12.78
N GLN A 322 10.03 19.04 12.69
CA GLN A 322 10.57 19.86 11.61
C GLN A 322 11.75 20.67 12.08
N PHE A 323 12.80 20.71 11.28
CA PHE A 323 14.03 21.47 11.52
C PHE A 323 14.32 22.38 10.33
N ASP A 324 14.43 23.65 10.58
CA ASP A 324 14.89 24.65 9.60
C ASP A 324 16.41 24.71 9.63
N ALA A 325 17.06 24.19 8.60
CA ALA A 325 18.51 24.19 8.46
C ALA A 325 18.94 25.36 7.59
N LYS A 326 19.35 26.46 8.21
CA LYS A 326 19.79 27.66 7.48
C LYS A 326 21.26 27.59 7.14
N TYR A 327 21.59 27.96 5.90
CA TYR A 327 22.97 28.20 5.47
C TYR A 327 23.13 29.61 4.89
N GLU A 328 24.35 30.09 4.76
CA GLU A 328 24.69 31.35 4.10
C GLU A 328 25.69 31.07 2.99
N LEU A 329 25.47 31.63 1.80
CA LEU A 329 26.43 31.50 0.71
C LEU A 329 27.75 32.18 1.06
N GLY A 330 28.86 31.52 0.75
CA GLY A 330 30.18 32.17 0.82
C GLY A 330 30.29 33.35 -0.14
N GLU A 331 31.08 34.35 0.22
CA GLU A 331 31.21 35.60 -0.55
C GLU A 331 31.48 35.36 -2.05
N GLN A 332 32.33 34.39 -2.38
CA GLN A 332 32.66 34.07 -3.78
C GLN A 332 31.51 33.42 -4.53
N TYR A 333 30.73 32.55 -3.82
CA TYR A 333 29.54 31.93 -4.40
C TYR A 333 28.43 32.96 -4.61
N HIS A 334 28.22 33.83 -3.62
CA HIS A 334 27.25 34.91 -3.71
C HIS A 334 27.56 35.85 -4.88
N ALA A 335 28.84 36.30 -5.03
CA ALA A 335 29.26 37.14 -6.15
C ALA A 335 29.06 36.44 -7.51
N LEU A 336 29.35 35.15 -7.60
CA LEU A 336 29.08 34.38 -8.82
C LEU A 336 27.58 34.30 -9.12
N LEU A 337 26.74 34.05 -8.10
CA LEU A 337 25.29 33.99 -8.27
C LEU A 337 24.73 35.30 -8.79
N MET A 338 25.21 36.46 -8.28
CA MET A 338 24.77 37.76 -8.76
C MET A 338 25.12 37.99 -10.22
N ASP A 339 26.34 37.63 -10.66
CA ASP A 339 26.74 37.73 -12.07
C ASP A 339 25.90 36.81 -12.98
N ILE A 340 25.48 35.67 -12.47
CA ILE A 340 24.58 34.74 -13.18
C ILE A 340 23.16 35.29 -13.26
N ILE A 341 22.63 35.87 -12.18
CA ILE A 341 21.35 36.58 -12.21
C ILE A 341 21.36 37.71 -13.23
N ASP A 342 22.45 38.49 -13.34
CA ASP A 342 22.58 39.51 -14.36
C ASP A 342 22.60 38.92 -15.79
N TYR A 343 23.29 37.79 -15.98
CA TYR A 343 23.25 37.05 -17.25
C TYR A 343 21.85 36.59 -17.61
N VAL A 344 21.13 36.01 -16.65
CA VAL A 344 19.74 35.56 -16.82
C VAL A 344 18.81 36.72 -17.16
N ARG A 345 19.01 37.87 -16.51
CA ARG A 345 18.23 39.07 -16.75
C ARG A 345 18.41 39.60 -18.17
N GLU A 346 19.66 39.55 -18.69
CA GLU A 346 19.95 39.89 -20.10
C GLU A 346 19.19 38.94 -21.05
N GLY A 347 19.24 37.63 -20.78
CA GLY A 347 18.53 36.62 -21.57
C GLY A 347 17.00 36.80 -21.55
N VAL A 348 16.42 37.16 -20.42
CA VAL A 348 14.97 37.44 -20.29
C VAL A 348 14.57 38.68 -21.10
N LYS A 349 15.38 39.75 -21.08
CA LYS A 349 15.09 40.92 -21.89
C LYS A 349 15.05 40.59 -23.38
N ILE A 350 15.94 39.71 -23.86
CA ILE A 350 15.94 39.22 -25.22
C ILE A 350 14.68 38.37 -25.48
N ALA A 351 14.35 37.47 -24.56
CA ALA A 351 13.18 36.57 -24.68
C ALA A 351 11.85 37.33 -24.81
N ARG A 352 11.70 38.48 -24.12
CA ARG A 352 10.49 39.32 -24.19
C ARG A 352 10.22 39.87 -25.59
N SER A 353 11.23 39.99 -26.44
CA SER A 353 11.06 40.42 -27.83
C SER A 353 10.64 39.32 -28.80
N LEU A 354 10.56 38.07 -28.31
CA LEU A 354 10.25 36.91 -29.11
C LEU A 354 8.77 36.46 -28.91
N GLY A 355 8.28 35.59 -29.77
CA GLY A 355 6.93 35.05 -29.65
C GLY A 355 6.75 34.21 -28.37
N LYS A 356 5.54 34.19 -27.80
CA LYS A 356 5.20 33.57 -26.49
C LYS A 356 5.75 32.15 -26.27
N VAL A 357 5.85 31.33 -27.32
CA VAL A 357 6.36 29.94 -27.20
C VAL A 357 7.87 29.95 -26.98
N LYS A 358 8.62 30.73 -27.79
CA LYS A 358 10.08 30.89 -27.67
C LYS A 358 10.45 31.54 -26.34
N GLN A 359 9.69 32.55 -25.92
CA GLN A 359 9.86 33.22 -24.63
C GLN A 359 9.79 32.23 -23.45
N ARG A 360 8.77 31.36 -23.41
CA ARG A 360 8.62 30.35 -22.35
C ARG A 360 9.80 29.38 -22.32
N TYR A 361 10.26 28.95 -23.48
CA TYR A 361 11.41 28.04 -23.58
C TYR A 361 12.69 28.65 -23.00
N ILE A 362 12.98 29.88 -23.35
CA ILE A 362 14.16 30.59 -22.84
C ILE A 362 14.04 30.80 -21.32
N TYR A 363 12.86 31.12 -20.83
CA TYR A 363 12.61 31.24 -19.38
C TYR A 363 12.90 29.93 -18.64
N TRP A 364 12.48 28.79 -19.19
CA TRP A 364 12.76 27.48 -18.62
C TRP A 364 14.26 27.15 -18.63
N ASP A 365 14.96 27.42 -19.73
CA ASP A 365 16.41 27.18 -19.86
C ASP A 365 17.20 28.00 -18.82
N LEU A 366 16.86 29.27 -18.68
CA LEU A 366 17.51 30.17 -17.74
C LEU A 366 17.21 29.82 -16.29
N LEU A 367 16.00 29.40 -16.03
CA LEU A 367 15.56 28.94 -14.70
C LEU A 367 16.27 27.66 -14.30
N ALA A 368 16.37 26.70 -15.22
CA ALA A 368 17.10 25.46 -15.00
C ALA A 368 18.56 25.73 -14.66
N LEU A 369 19.20 26.67 -15.38
CA LEU A 369 20.58 27.09 -15.12
C LEU A 369 20.76 27.63 -13.69
N ILE A 370 19.91 28.55 -13.24
CA ILE A 370 19.95 29.06 -11.87
C ILE A 370 19.81 27.93 -10.86
N ARG A 371 18.83 27.02 -11.05
CA ARG A 371 18.59 25.88 -10.16
C ARG A 371 19.79 24.97 -10.06
N GLY A 372 20.43 24.66 -11.20
CA GLY A 372 21.61 23.80 -11.21
C GLY A 372 22.78 24.39 -10.46
N ILE A 373 23.02 25.68 -10.65
CA ILE A 373 24.09 26.39 -9.98
C ILE A 373 23.81 26.53 -8.47
N MET A 374 22.55 26.74 -8.08
CA MET A 374 22.13 26.78 -6.68
C MET A 374 22.11 25.42 -6.00
N SER A 375 22.01 24.37 -6.78
CA SER A 375 22.03 23.01 -6.25
C SER A 375 23.44 22.60 -5.82
N SER A 376 24.43 22.68 -6.74
CA SER A 376 25.82 22.38 -6.40
C SER A 376 26.78 22.93 -7.49
N PRO A 377 28.07 23.14 -7.14
CA PRO A 377 29.10 23.49 -8.14
C PRO A 377 29.18 22.48 -9.29
N GLU A 378 29.03 21.16 -9.00
CA GLU A 378 29.09 20.09 -10.01
C GLU A 378 27.91 20.15 -10.99
N ALA A 379 26.69 20.34 -10.48
CA ALA A 379 25.54 20.50 -11.34
C ALA A 379 25.67 21.76 -12.22
N GLY A 380 26.10 22.88 -11.64
CA GLY A 380 26.36 24.11 -12.37
C GLY A 380 27.41 23.97 -13.48
N ILE A 381 28.53 23.31 -13.18
CA ILE A 381 29.58 23.03 -14.17
C ILE A 381 29.03 22.19 -15.32
N SER A 382 28.31 21.10 -15.00
CA SER A 382 27.74 20.20 -16.00
C SER A 382 26.77 20.95 -16.93
N MET A 383 25.89 21.78 -16.36
CA MET A 383 24.91 22.55 -17.13
C MET A 383 25.57 23.58 -18.04
N LEU A 384 26.56 24.32 -17.53
CA LEU A 384 27.29 25.30 -18.32
C LEU A 384 28.10 24.64 -19.43
N GLN A 385 28.72 23.48 -19.20
CA GLN A 385 29.43 22.70 -20.20
C GLN A 385 28.49 22.23 -21.31
N ASN A 386 27.32 21.70 -20.96
CA ASN A 386 26.32 21.30 -21.94
C ASN A 386 25.87 22.50 -22.81
N LYS A 387 25.66 23.65 -22.18
CA LYS A 387 25.29 24.87 -22.92
C LYS A 387 26.39 25.35 -23.90
N ILE A 388 27.66 25.15 -23.56
CA ILE A 388 28.80 25.50 -24.43
C ILE A 388 29.01 24.47 -25.55
N SER A 389 28.79 23.18 -25.29
CA SER A 389 29.15 22.06 -26.18
C SER A 389 28.14 21.84 -27.31
N LYS A 390 26.91 22.33 -27.19
CA LYS A 390 25.90 22.14 -28.21
C LYS A 390 26.22 22.87 -29.49
N ARG A 391 26.33 22.10 -30.58
CA ARG A 391 26.44 22.57 -31.95
C ARG A 391 25.05 22.72 -32.53
N SER A 392 24.83 23.77 -33.33
CA SER A 392 23.64 23.86 -34.17
C SER A 392 23.61 22.68 -35.12
N ASN A 393 22.76 21.70 -34.88
CA ASN A 393 22.36 20.78 -35.94
C ASN A 393 21.09 21.36 -36.58
N ASP A 394 21.24 21.71 -37.84
CA ASP A 394 20.25 22.28 -38.73
C ASP A 394 18.86 21.67 -38.61
N SER A 395 17.86 22.51 -38.48
CA SER A 395 16.76 22.64 -39.46
C SER A 395 15.63 23.48 -38.88
N ASP A 396 15.13 24.38 -39.67
CA ASP A 396 13.95 25.21 -39.52
C ASP A 396 12.65 24.41 -39.49
N ASP A 397 12.42 23.59 -38.45
CA ASP A 397 11.18 22.88 -38.28
C ASP A 397 10.50 23.33 -36.97
N VAL A 398 9.72 24.39 -37.04
CA VAL A 398 8.92 24.95 -35.94
C VAL A 398 7.94 23.89 -35.38
N ALA A 399 7.47 22.97 -36.21
CA ALA A 399 6.61 21.87 -35.79
C ALA A 399 7.34 20.83 -34.91
N ASN A 400 8.64 20.62 -35.14
CA ASN A 400 9.50 19.73 -34.37
C ASN A 400 9.81 20.29 -32.97
N ASP A 401 9.83 21.62 -32.84
CA ASP A 401 10.16 22.32 -31.61
C ASP A 401 8.97 22.30 -30.64
N GLU A 402 7.74 22.44 -31.12
CA GLU A 402 6.54 22.27 -30.30
C GLU A 402 6.45 20.83 -29.78
N GLU A 403 6.78 19.84 -30.59
CA GLU A 403 6.79 18.42 -30.18
C GLU A 403 7.88 18.13 -29.15
N LYS A 404 9.06 18.74 -29.27
CA LYS A 404 10.15 18.67 -28.29
C LYS A 404 9.78 19.35 -26.96
N ILE A 405 9.12 20.51 -27.01
CA ILE A 405 8.59 21.20 -25.83
C ILE A 405 7.49 20.37 -25.17
N TYR A 406 6.64 19.73 -25.95
CA TYR A 406 5.59 18.83 -25.40
C TYR A 406 6.19 17.59 -24.75
N LYS A 407 7.18 16.93 -25.39
CA LYS A 407 7.88 15.78 -24.79
C LYS A 407 8.62 16.18 -23.52
N PHE A 408 9.24 17.34 -23.49
CA PHE A 408 9.91 17.86 -22.30
C PHE A 408 8.93 18.18 -21.18
N ASN A 409 7.82 18.85 -21.47
CA ASN A 409 6.79 19.16 -20.49
C ASN A 409 6.09 17.88 -19.96
N ASP A 410 5.84 16.89 -20.82
CA ASP A 410 5.28 15.61 -20.41
C ASP A 410 6.23 14.85 -19.50
N ALA A 411 7.50 14.82 -19.83
CA ALA A 411 8.51 14.16 -19.02
C ALA A 411 8.78 14.87 -17.69
N LEU A 412 8.66 16.22 -17.63
CA LEU A 412 8.67 16.98 -16.36
C LEU A 412 7.46 16.66 -15.49
N LYS A 413 6.29 16.47 -16.11
CA LYS A 413 5.04 16.14 -15.41
C LYS A 413 5.01 14.72 -14.86
N ASP A 414 5.57 13.78 -15.60
CA ASP A 414 5.57 12.38 -15.26
C ASP A 414 6.70 12.00 -14.30
N GLY A 415 7.50 12.97 -13.81
CA GLY A 415 8.68 12.67 -12.99
C GLY A 415 9.78 11.93 -13.77
N LEU A 416 9.58 11.71 -15.08
CA LEU A 416 10.51 11.02 -15.96
C LEU A 416 11.72 11.87 -16.37
N LEU A 417 11.62 13.19 -16.22
CA LEU A 417 12.77 14.09 -16.23
C LEU A 417 13.39 14.12 -14.83
N GLY A 418 13.84 12.94 -14.39
CA GLY A 418 14.96 12.91 -13.47
C GLY A 418 16.10 13.64 -14.15
N ASP A 419 16.56 14.65 -13.53
CA ASP A 419 17.93 14.94 -13.23
C ASP A 419 18.88 15.29 -14.39
N ASP A 420 18.72 14.85 -15.65
CA ASP A 420 19.75 14.93 -16.67
C ASP A 420 19.33 15.60 -17.98
N ILE A 421 18.06 15.89 -18.20
CA ILE A 421 17.62 16.46 -19.47
C ILE A 421 17.55 17.97 -19.33
N LEU A 422 18.65 18.58 -19.71
CA LEU A 422 18.70 20.02 -19.95
C LEU A 422 17.93 20.34 -21.24
N PRO A 423 17.14 21.42 -21.22
CA PRO A 423 16.53 21.91 -22.45
C PRO A 423 17.62 22.15 -23.50
N GLU A 424 17.39 21.73 -24.73
CA GLU A 424 18.29 22.06 -25.82
C GLU A 424 18.30 23.58 -26.00
N SER A 425 19.47 24.23 -25.88
CA SER A 425 19.57 25.65 -26.05
C SER A 425 19.22 26.01 -27.50
N TYR A 426 18.39 27.04 -27.69
CA TYR A 426 17.77 27.39 -28.95
C TYR A 426 18.67 28.24 -29.88
N GLU A 427 19.73 28.84 -29.35
CA GLU A 427 20.63 29.74 -30.13
C GLU A 427 22.10 29.39 -29.94
N GLU A 428 22.89 29.52 -31.00
CA GLU A 428 24.34 29.47 -30.88
C GLU A 428 24.82 30.62 -29.99
N SER A 429 25.44 30.26 -28.89
CA SER A 429 26.07 31.21 -28.01
C SER A 429 27.19 31.93 -28.77
N SER A 430 27.19 33.24 -28.78
CA SER A 430 28.25 34.05 -29.35
C SER A 430 29.60 33.71 -28.69
N ILE A 431 30.72 34.00 -29.37
CA ILE A 431 32.07 33.78 -28.82
C ILE A 431 32.23 34.50 -27.46
N GLY A 432 31.66 35.70 -27.33
CA GLY A 432 31.68 36.45 -26.08
C GLY A 432 30.89 35.77 -24.95
N GLU A 433 29.75 35.22 -25.29
CA GLU A 433 28.91 34.46 -24.34
C GLU A 433 29.60 33.17 -23.92
N LYS A 434 30.18 32.41 -24.84
CA LYS A 434 30.97 31.20 -24.50
C LYS A 434 32.10 31.51 -23.53
N ASN A 435 32.77 32.65 -23.67
CA ASN A 435 33.83 33.06 -22.76
C ASN A 435 33.27 33.44 -21.37
N LYS A 436 32.11 34.11 -21.31
CA LYS A 436 31.39 34.39 -20.03
C LYS A 436 31.02 33.10 -19.31
N LEU A 437 30.44 32.14 -20.01
CA LEU A 437 30.09 30.82 -19.45
C LEU A 437 31.33 30.04 -18.96
N ARG A 438 32.45 30.08 -19.71
CA ARG A 438 33.71 29.47 -19.27
C ARG A 438 34.27 30.12 -18.01
N SER A 439 34.13 31.43 -17.86
CA SER A 439 34.51 32.14 -16.64
C SER A 439 33.70 31.64 -15.43
N PHE A 440 32.40 31.43 -15.58
CA PHE A 440 31.56 30.87 -14.53
C PHE A 440 31.99 29.47 -14.15
N ILE A 441 32.31 28.60 -15.11
CA ILE A 441 32.84 27.25 -14.86
C ILE A 441 34.14 27.32 -14.05
N THR A 442 35.06 28.21 -14.41
CA THR A 442 36.34 28.35 -13.68
C THR A 442 36.08 28.74 -12.22
N ARG A 443 35.21 29.71 -11.98
CA ARG A 443 34.85 30.14 -10.62
C ARG A 443 34.17 29.04 -9.80
N LEU A 444 33.26 28.26 -10.41
CA LEU A 444 32.64 27.11 -9.73
C LEU A 444 33.66 26.04 -9.34
N ARG A 445 34.66 25.78 -10.21
CA ARG A 445 35.77 24.86 -9.89
C ARG A 445 36.61 25.36 -8.71
N GLU A 446 36.93 26.67 -8.70
CA GLU A 446 37.64 27.26 -7.58
C GLU A 446 36.89 27.17 -6.26
N ILE A 447 35.58 27.44 -6.27
CA ILE A 447 34.69 27.27 -5.09
C ILE A 447 34.74 25.84 -4.56
N LYS A 448 34.64 24.86 -5.46
CA LYS A 448 34.73 23.46 -5.10
C LYS A 448 36.09 23.10 -4.51
N GLU A 449 37.20 23.46 -5.18
CA GLU A 449 38.55 23.12 -4.76
C GLU A 449 38.92 23.77 -3.42
N LYS A 450 38.49 25.00 -3.19
CA LYS A 450 38.72 25.76 -1.96
C LYS A 450 37.73 25.37 -0.84
N LYS A 451 36.78 24.43 -1.08
CA LYS A 451 35.75 23.97 -0.12
C LYS A 451 34.90 25.15 0.41
N GLN A 452 34.50 26.05 -0.46
CA GLN A 452 33.74 27.24 -0.10
C GLN A 452 32.22 27.07 -0.35
N ASP A 453 31.76 25.86 -0.50
CA ASP A 453 30.34 25.54 -0.59
C ASP A 453 29.78 25.29 0.82
N ASN A 454 29.20 26.32 1.40
CA ASN A 454 28.63 26.29 2.73
C ASN A 454 27.35 25.43 2.80
N LYS A 455 26.61 25.30 1.69
CA LYS A 455 25.38 24.49 1.63
C LYS A 455 25.67 23.02 1.91
N VAL A 456 26.68 22.44 1.24
CA VAL A 456 27.06 21.05 1.46
C VAL A 456 27.72 20.84 2.82
N LEU A 457 28.43 21.84 3.35
CA LEU A 457 28.97 21.78 4.70
C LEU A 457 27.85 21.73 5.75
N GLU A 458 26.82 22.56 5.59
CA GLU A 458 25.67 22.57 6.49
C GLU A 458 24.87 21.27 6.39
N LEU A 459 24.72 20.71 5.17
CA LEU A 459 24.19 19.37 4.99
C LEU A 459 24.95 18.35 5.84
N ALA A 460 26.27 18.32 5.75
CA ALA A 460 27.09 17.35 6.48
C ALA A 460 26.93 17.46 8.00
N LYS A 461 26.82 18.69 8.54
CA LYS A 461 26.52 18.93 9.96
C LYS A 461 25.13 18.41 10.36
N ASN A 462 24.11 18.65 9.51
CA ASN A 462 22.76 18.16 9.79
C ASN A 462 22.68 16.64 9.72
N VAL A 463 23.41 16.00 8.79
CA VAL A 463 23.56 14.53 8.76
C VAL A 463 24.23 14.02 10.04
N GLU A 464 25.30 14.67 10.49
CA GLU A 464 25.96 14.32 11.75
C GLU A 464 25.02 14.45 12.96
N PHE A 465 24.27 15.55 13.04
CA PHE A 465 23.24 15.76 14.06
C PHE A 465 22.16 14.67 14.03
N ALA A 466 21.64 14.33 12.85
CA ALA A 466 20.63 13.29 12.68
C ALA A 466 21.15 11.92 13.16
N LEU A 467 22.37 11.54 12.77
CA LEU A 467 23.01 10.29 13.21
C LEU A 467 23.25 10.25 14.72
N ASN A 468 23.58 11.39 15.37
CA ASN A 468 23.74 11.48 16.80
C ASN A 468 22.41 11.37 17.55
N SER A 469 21.32 11.78 16.91
CA SER A 469 19.95 11.68 17.44
C SER A 469 19.29 10.34 17.09
N SER A 470 20.06 9.35 16.64
CA SER A 470 19.59 8.00 16.25
C SER A 470 18.64 7.98 15.06
N TYR A 471 18.70 9.00 14.20
CA TYR A 471 17.98 9.01 12.95
C TYR A 471 18.80 8.35 11.82
N SER A 472 18.08 7.76 10.86
CA SER A 472 18.62 7.25 9.60
C SER A 472 18.19 8.18 8.46
N PRO A 473 19.06 9.13 8.01
CA PRO A 473 18.65 10.19 7.11
C PRO A 473 18.66 9.77 5.64
N ILE A 474 17.66 10.31 4.91
CA ILE A 474 17.58 10.35 3.45
C ILE A 474 17.80 11.80 3.02
N VAL A 475 18.76 12.02 2.15
CA VAL A 475 19.04 13.34 1.55
C VAL A 475 18.46 13.38 0.15
N PHE A 476 17.50 14.26 -0.09
CA PHE A 476 16.91 14.48 -1.40
C PHE A 476 17.59 15.63 -2.14
N CYS A 477 18.15 15.32 -3.29
CA CYS A 477 18.77 16.23 -4.22
C CYS A 477 17.96 16.33 -5.52
N GLN A 478 18.09 17.44 -6.24
CA GLN A 478 17.41 17.63 -7.53
C GLN A 478 18.16 16.95 -8.67
N TYR A 479 19.50 16.97 -8.69
CA TYR A 479 20.33 16.53 -9.80
C TYR A 479 21.23 15.36 -9.39
N ILE A 480 21.53 14.48 -10.37
CA ILE A 480 22.41 13.32 -10.16
C ILE A 480 23.81 13.79 -9.72
N GLN A 481 24.35 14.79 -10.40
CA GLN A 481 25.67 15.34 -10.07
C GLN A 481 25.71 15.90 -8.65
N THR A 482 24.63 16.52 -8.21
CA THR A 482 24.50 17.01 -6.84
C THR A 482 24.43 15.85 -5.84
N ALA A 483 23.68 14.80 -6.15
CA ALA A 483 23.58 13.63 -5.27
C ALA A 483 24.94 12.93 -5.11
N GLU A 484 25.67 12.73 -6.22
CA GLU A 484 27.02 12.16 -6.20
C GLU A 484 28.01 13.06 -5.41
N TYR A 485 27.95 14.37 -5.63
CA TYR A 485 28.75 15.35 -4.91
C TYR A 485 28.46 15.35 -3.39
N CYS A 486 27.20 15.37 -3.00
CA CYS A 486 26.79 15.32 -1.60
C CYS A 486 27.23 14.03 -0.93
N LYS A 487 27.05 12.89 -1.59
CA LYS A 487 27.49 11.57 -1.08
C LYS A 487 28.98 11.57 -0.81
N ASP A 488 29.80 12.02 -1.75
CA ASP A 488 31.25 12.06 -1.60
C ASP A 488 31.71 13.02 -0.52
N TYR A 489 31.03 14.17 -0.37
CA TYR A 489 31.34 15.13 0.68
C TYR A 489 30.97 14.59 2.06
N ILE A 490 29.76 14.05 2.22
CA ILE A 490 29.30 13.45 3.48
C ILE A 490 30.23 12.31 3.92
N ALA A 491 30.57 11.41 2.99
CA ALA A 491 31.47 10.29 3.30
C ALA A 491 32.85 10.76 3.77
N LYS A 492 33.44 11.77 3.09
CA LYS A 492 34.72 12.38 3.51
C LYS A 492 34.62 13.11 4.85
N TYR A 493 33.52 13.84 5.08
CA TYR A 493 33.29 14.58 6.32
C TYR A 493 33.17 13.64 7.51
N LEU A 494 32.36 12.60 7.40
CA LEU A 494 32.16 11.61 8.47
C LEU A 494 33.44 10.80 8.73
N ALA A 495 34.24 10.52 7.71
CA ALA A 495 35.50 9.78 7.87
C ALA A 495 36.57 10.52 8.72
N LEU A 496 36.43 11.84 8.89
CA LEU A 496 37.33 12.62 9.76
C LEU A 496 37.17 12.24 11.24
N ASN A 497 36.01 11.73 11.63
CA ASN A 497 35.73 11.34 13.01
C ASN A 497 35.60 9.82 13.13
N LYS A 498 36.43 9.22 14.00
CA LYS A 498 36.45 7.76 14.25
C LYS A 498 35.07 7.21 14.68
N LYS A 499 34.22 8.05 15.26
CA LYS A 499 32.86 7.67 15.70
C LYS A 499 31.95 7.22 14.54
N TYR A 500 32.22 7.67 13.32
CA TYR A 500 31.35 7.42 12.15
C TYR A 500 31.99 6.52 11.09
N LYS A 501 33.05 5.77 11.43
CA LYS A 501 33.73 4.85 10.48
C LYS A 501 32.84 3.72 9.99
N ASP A 502 31.84 3.37 10.74
CA ASP A 502 30.86 2.30 10.47
C ASP A 502 29.63 2.77 9.70
N VAL A 503 29.54 4.08 9.41
CA VAL A 503 28.39 4.65 8.70
C VAL A 503 28.51 4.38 7.21
N ALA A 504 27.53 3.68 6.65
CA ALA A 504 27.41 3.47 5.21
C ALA A 504 26.74 4.68 4.57
N VAL A 505 27.35 5.23 3.51
CA VAL A 505 26.78 6.34 2.72
C VAL A 505 26.63 5.89 1.28
N GLU A 506 25.39 5.78 0.80
CA GLU A 506 25.08 5.31 -0.55
C GLU A 506 24.32 6.37 -1.34
N VAL A 507 24.47 6.31 -2.68
CA VAL A 507 23.73 7.17 -3.62
C VAL A 507 22.84 6.35 -4.53
N ILE A 508 21.58 6.77 -4.67
CA ILE A 508 20.60 6.14 -5.57
C ILE A 508 19.99 7.21 -6.46
N THR A 509 20.10 7.01 -7.77
CA THR A 509 19.64 7.95 -8.80
C THR A 509 18.87 7.20 -9.89
N SER A 510 18.33 7.94 -10.86
CA SER A 510 17.61 7.37 -12.02
C SER A 510 18.49 6.52 -12.95
N ARG A 511 19.82 6.55 -12.81
CA ARG A 511 20.74 5.68 -13.56
C ARG A 511 20.63 4.20 -13.22
N LEU A 512 20.12 3.88 -12.03
CA LEU A 512 19.91 2.50 -11.58
C LEU A 512 18.55 1.99 -12.05
N THR A 513 18.47 0.71 -12.34
CA THR A 513 17.17 0.05 -12.58
C THR A 513 16.35 0.00 -11.28
N ASP A 514 15.06 -0.19 -11.38
CA ASP A 514 14.19 -0.25 -10.19
C ASP A 514 14.54 -1.45 -9.28
N GLU A 515 14.98 -2.56 -9.87
CA GLU A 515 15.44 -3.75 -9.14
C GLU A 515 16.75 -3.45 -8.38
N ASP A 516 17.73 -2.81 -9.05
CA ASP A 516 18.99 -2.42 -8.41
C ASP A 516 18.78 -1.40 -7.29
N ARG A 517 17.85 -0.45 -7.47
CA ARG A 517 17.47 0.53 -6.44
C ARG A 517 16.95 -0.19 -5.21
N LYS A 518 16.00 -1.10 -5.39
CA LYS A 518 15.41 -1.88 -4.29
C LYS A 518 16.46 -2.70 -3.56
N MET A 519 17.29 -3.42 -4.30
CA MET A 519 18.35 -4.24 -3.73
C MET A 519 19.34 -3.41 -2.88
N LYS A 520 19.79 -2.27 -3.40
CA LYS A 520 20.67 -1.35 -2.66
C LYS A 520 20.02 -0.75 -1.41
N ILE A 521 18.74 -0.40 -1.47
CA ILE A 521 17.99 0.10 -0.31
C ILE A 521 17.89 -0.98 0.76
N ASP A 522 17.57 -2.21 0.36
CA ASP A 522 17.45 -3.34 1.27
C ASP A 522 18.80 -3.69 1.92
N GLU A 523 19.90 -3.65 1.16
CA GLU A 523 21.24 -3.84 1.70
C GLU A 523 21.63 -2.71 2.67
N LEU A 524 21.41 -1.47 2.29
CA LEU A 524 21.73 -0.30 3.12
C LEU A 524 20.92 -0.31 4.41
N SER A 525 19.65 -0.63 4.34
CA SER A 525 18.76 -0.68 5.50
C SER A 525 19.13 -1.75 6.53
N LYS A 526 19.90 -2.78 6.14
CA LYS A 526 20.43 -3.80 7.05
C LYS A 526 21.65 -3.32 7.84
N THR A 527 22.29 -2.22 7.42
CA THR A 527 23.43 -1.66 8.16
C THR A 527 22.90 -0.84 9.35
N PRO A 528 23.53 -0.95 10.54
CA PRO A 528 23.02 -0.30 11.75
C PRO A 528 22.97 1.24 11.66
N ARG A 529 23.93 1.86 10.96
CA ARG A 529 24.02 3.31 10.78
C ARG A 529 24.28 3.61 9.31
N HIS A 530 23.37 4.33 8.68
CA HIS A 530 23.45 4.57 7.25
C HIS A 530 22.84 5.90 6.86
N VAL A 531 23.27 6.39 5.70
CA VAL A 531 22.78 7.61 5.05
C VAL A 531 22.50 7.29 3.60
N LEU A 532 21.31 7.63 3.14
CA LEU A 532 20.94 7.52 1.73
C LEU A 532 20.93 8.91 1.11
N VAL A 533 21.66 9.09 0.01
CA VAL A 533 21.53 10.29 -0.83
C VAL A 533 20.81 9.90 -2.10
N CYS A 534 19.79 10.64 -2.50
CA CYS A 534 19.00 10.26 -3.67
C CYS A 534 18.45 11.47 -4.42
N THR A 535 17.99 11.20 -5.63
CA THR A 535 17.21 12.15 -6.42
C THR A 535 15.70 11.84 -6.27
N ASP A 536 14.85 12.63 -6.91
CA ASP A 536 13.40 12.45 -6.90
C ASP A 536 12.92 11.11 -7.48
N CYS A 537 13.82 10.31 -8.05
CA CYS A 537 13.50 8.93 -8.46
C CYS A 537 13.01 8.05 -7.30
N LEU A 538 13.26 8.43 -6.05
CA LEU A 538 12.75 7.76 -4.85
C LEU A 538 11.59 8.52 -4.18
N SER A 539 11.16 9.65 -4.73
CA SER A 539 9.99 10.37 -4.21
C SER A 539 8.69 9.59 -4.43
N GLU A 540 8.70 8.64 -5.35
CA GLU A 540 7.56 7.78 -5.69
C GLU A 540 8.01 6.32 -5.86
N GLY A 541 7.09 5.37 -5.71
CA GLY A 541 7.31 3.96 -6.06
C GLY A 541 8.12 3.09 -5.09
N VAL A 542 8.77 3.65 -4.07
CA VAL A 542 9.61 2.87 -3.14
C VAL A 542 9.18 3.05 -1.69
N ASN A 543 9.19 1.97 -0.91
CA ASN A 543 8.90 2.01 0.52
C ASN A 543 10.20 2.21 1.31
N LEU A 544 10.37 3.38 1.94
CA LEU A 544 11.56 3.75 2.71
C LEU A 544 11.33 3.72 4.23
N GLN A 545 10.08 3.55 4.67
CA GLN A 545 9.72 3.62 6.09
C GLN A 545 10.36 2.54 6.98
N THR A 546 10.74 1.39 6.42
CA THR A 546 11.32 0.28 7.18
C THR A 546 12.78 0.48 7.55
N GLY A 547 13.48 1.39 6.86
CA GLY A 547 14.91 1.64 7.08
C GLY A 547 15.24 3.06 7.51
N PHE A 548 14.32 3.99 7.30
CA PHE A 548 14.60 5.42 7.44
C PHE A 548 13.49 6.13 8.22
N ASN A 549 13.89 7.11 9.01
CA ASN A 549 13.00 7.93 9.84
C ASN A 549 13.36 9.43 9.81
N CYS A 550 14.22 9.84 8.87
CA CYS A 550 14.61 11.24 8.70
C CYS A 550 14.75 11.60 7.22
N ILE A 551 14.26 12.76 6.83
CA ILE A 551 14.44 13.35 5.50
C ILE A 551 15.17 14.68 5.63
N ILE A 552 16.12 14.89 4.75
CA ILE A 552 16.83 16.17 4.57
C ILE A 552 16.59 16.66 3.14
N HIS A 553 15.82 17.72 2.99
CA HIS A 553 15.61 18.40 1.73
C HIS A 553 16.82 19.30 1.45
N TYR A 554 17.81 18.76 0.73
CA TYR A 554 18.98 19.52 0.29
C TYR A 554 18.62 20.54 -0.78
N ASP A 555 17.85 20.09 -1.80
CA ASP A 555 17.25 20.98 -2.79
C ASP A 555 15.75 21.07 -2.55
N LEU A 556 15.25 22.31 -2.48
CA LEU A 556 13.83 22.59 -2.39
C LEU A 556 13.15 22.31 -3.73
N PRO A 557 12.19 21.43 -3.80
CA PRO A 557 11.38 21.28 -5.01
C PRO A 557 10.54 22.55 -5.21
N TRP A 558 10.40 22.97 -6.47
CA TRP A 558 9.58 24.14 -6.79
C TRP A 558 8.09 23.84 -6.70
N ASN A 559 7.73 22.57 -6.73
CA ASN A 559 6.39 22.11 -6.41
C ASN A 559 6.35 21.60 -4.96
N PRO A 560 5.60 22.25 -4.08
CA PRO A 560 5.46 21.81 -2.70
C PRO A 560 4.84 20.42 -2.57
N ASN A 561 4.06 19.96 -3.57
CA ASN A 561 3.51 18.61 -3.57
C ASN A 561 4.61 17.56 -3.53
N ARG A 562 5.72 17.77 -4.25
CA ARG A 562 6.87 16.86 -4.22
C ARG A 562 7.50 16.76 -2.83
N MET A 563 7.51 17.87 -2.08
CA MET A 563 8.00 17.84 -0.70
C MET A 563 7.13 16.90 0.18
N GLU A 564 5.81 16.98 0.06
CA GLU A 564 4.91 16.09 0.77
C GLU A 564 4.99 14.63 0.26
N GLN A 565 5.20 14.42 -1.03
CA GLN A 565 5.47 13.08 -1.57
C GLN A 565 6.76 12.49 -0.98
N ARG A 566 7.86 13.27 -0.94
CA ARG A 566 9.11 12.87 -0.28
C ARG A 566 8.85 12.54 1.20
N ASN A 567 8.18 13.43 1.93
CA ASN A 567 7.83 13.23 3.34
C ASN A 567 6.99 11.96 3.54
N GLY A 568 6.04 11.70 2.66
CA GLY A 568 5.20 10.51 2.67
C GLY A 568 5.95 9.19 2.45
N ARG A 569 7.25 9.20 2.13
CA ARG A 569 8.07 7.98 2.05
C ARG A 569 8.42 7.41 3.41
N ILE A 570 8.52 8.24 4.43
CA ILE A 570 8.78 7.82 5.82
C ILE A 570 7.60 8.10 6.75
N ASP A 571 6.82 9.13 6.47
CA ASP A 571 5.66 9.53 7.27
C ASP A 571 4.38 8.93 6.69
N ARG A 572 4.19 7.63 6.96
CA ARG A 572 3.01 6.90 6.50
C ARG A 572 2.64 5.78 7.47
N PHE A 573 1.46 5.23 7.27
CA PHE A 573 1.02 4.03 7.98
C PHE A 573 2.07 2.91 7.87
N GLY A 574 2.42 2.32 9.02
CA GLY A 574 3.41 1.26 9.08
C GLY A 574 4.84 1.72 9.38
N GLN A 575 5.05 3.01 9.68
CA GLN A 575 6.31 3.46 10.26
C GLN A 575 6.46 2.90 11.68
N THR A 576 7.62 2.28 11.96
CA THR A 576 7.90 1.66 13.26
C THR A 576 8.32 2.67 14.32
N GLU A 577 8.85 3.81 13.88
CA GLU A 577 9.30 4.87 14.77
C GLU A 577 8.14 5.81 15.13
N LYS A 578 8.08 6.23 16.38
CA LYS A 578 7.05 7.15 16.86
C LYS A 578 7.20 8.56 16.30
N GLU A 579 8.42 8.94 15.92
CA GLU A 579 8.76 10.26 15.42
C GLU A 579 9.60 10.16 14.14
N VAL A 580 9.34 11.08 13.21
CA VAL A 580 10.12 11.26 11.99
C VAL A 580 10.62 12.69 11.90
N ALA A 581 11.89 12.86 11.55
CA ALA A 581 12.53 14.16 11.42
C ALA A 581 12.55 14.66 9.98
N ILE A 582 12.26 15.92 9.76
CA ILE A 582 12.29 16.57 8.45
C ILE A 582 13.14 17.83 8.54
N PHE A 583 14.25 17.85 7.82
CA PHE A 583 15.15 19.00 7.71
C PHE A 583 14.93 19.68 6.38
N THR A 584 14.84 21.01 6.39
CA THR A 584 14.72 21.84 5.20
C THR A 584 15.91 22.78 5.11
N LEU A 585 16.79 22.61 4.11
CA LEU A 585 17.93 23.49 3.88
C LEU A 585 17.52 24.67 3.00
N PHE A 586 17.78 25.89 3.45
CA PHE A 586 17.51 27.10 2.71
C PHE A 586 18.36 28.30 3.21
N ASP A 587 18.49 29.29 2.34
CA ASP A 587 19.16 30.56 2.66
C ASP A 587 18.26 31.73 2.23
N GLU A 588 17.76 32.49 3.19
CA GLU A 588 16.93 33.68 2.95
C GLU A 588 17.73 35.01 2.96
N GLU A 589 18.94 34.96 3.45
CA GLU A 589 19.74 36.20 3.66
C GLU A 589 20.65 36.52 2.48
N THR A 590 21.37 35.50 2.00
CA THR A 590 22.36 35.67 0.94
C THR A 590 21.96 35.07 -0.41
N ASN A 591 20.90 34.22 -0.42
CA ASN A 591 20.37 33.62 -1.63
C ASN A 591 18.99 34.19 -1.99
N PRO A 592 18.91 35.13 -2.94
CA PRO A 592 17.65 35.74 -3.31
C PRO A 592 16.67 34.77 -3.95
N VAL A 593 17.15 33.71 -4.57
CA VAL A 593 16.31 32.69 -5.22
C VAL A 593 15.62 31.83 -4.15
N ASP A 594 16.34 31.33 -3.15
CA ASP A 594 15.75 30.59 -2.04
C ASP A 594 14.75 31.46 -1.28
N LYS A 595 15.06 32.75 -1.09
CA LYS A 595 14.15 33.70 -0.45
C LYS A 595 12.82 33.84 -1.18
N ILE A 596 12.85 33.91 -2.50
CA ILE A 596 11.64 33.97 -3.35
C ILE A 596 10.86 32.67 -3.22
N ILE A 597 11.53 31.52 -3.34
CA ILE A 597 10.92 30.20 -3.26
C ILE A 597 10.26 30.00 -1.88
N MET A 598 10.97 30.32 -0.80
CA MET A 598 10.44 30.20 0.55
C MET A 598 9.25 31.12 0.79
N LYS A 599 9.30 32.36 0.30
CA LYS A 599 8.22 33.32 0.44
C LYS A 599 6.97 32.92 -0.34
N VAL A 600 7.14 32.55 -1.60
CA VAL A 600 6.03 32.32 -2.52
C VAL A 600 5.42 30.93 -2.33
N LEU A 601 6.23 29.90 -2.07
CA LEU A 601 5.77 28.52 -2.06
C LEU A 601 5.53 28.00 -0.65
N TYR A 602 6.52 28.12 0.24
CA TYR A 602 6.49 27.36 1.49
C TYR A 602 5.81 28.08 2.66
N ARG A 603 6.05 29.37 2.84
CA ARG A 603 5.42 30.10 3.97
C ARG A 603 3.91 30.17 3.85
N LYS A 604 3.37 30.35 2.64
CA LYS A 604 1.92 30.37 2.41
C LYS A 604 1.30 28.99 2.68
N GLN A 605 1.94 27.93 2.22
CA GLN A 605 1.46 26.56 2.49
C GLN A 605 1.54 26.21 3.97
N ASP A 606 2.62 26.58 4.64
CA ASP A 606 2.80 26.30 6.06
C ASP A 606 1.79 27.08 6.91
N GLN A 607 1.46 28.30 6.53
CA GLN A 607 0.37 29.07 7.17
C GLN A 607 -1.00 28.41 6.97
N ILE A 608 -1.31 27.95 5.77
CA ILE A 608 -2.57 27.25 5.47
C ILE A 608 -2.62 25.93 6.24
N ARG A 609 -1.56 25.17 6.27
CA ARG A 609 -1.45 23.92 7.00
C ARG A 609 -1.58 24.13 8.52
N LYS A 610 -0.91 25.12 9.10
CA LYS A 610 -1.00 25.44 10.53
C LYS A 610 -2.36 25.97 10.93
N SER A 611 -2.99 26.80 10.07
CA SER A 611 -4.29 27.40 10.37
C SER A 611 -5.49 26.49 10.11
N LEU A 612 -5.41 25.62 9.11
CA LEU A 612 -6.53 24.82 8.60
C LEU A 612 -6.29 23.32 8.64
N GLY A 613 -5.06 22.87 8.90
CA GLY A 613 -4.69 21.45 8.81
C GLY A 613 -4.77 20.90 7.37
N ILE A 614 -4.80 21.79 6.37
CA ILE A 614 -5.02 21.44 4.96
C ILE A 614 -3.74 21.58 4.18
N TYR A 615 -3.51 20.64 3.27
CA TYR A 615 -2.53 20.74 2.22
C TYR A 615 -3.25 21.09 0.90
N ILE A 616 -2.89 22.20 0.28
CA ILE A 616 -3.45 22.58 -1.03
C ILE A 616 -2.42 22.29 -2.10
N PRO A 617 -2.73 21.37 -3.02
CA PRO A 617 -1.84 21.11 -4.13
C PRO A 617 -1.78 22.33 -5.06
N ILE A 618 -0.57 22.72 -5.43
CA ILE A 618 -0.32 23.67 -6.51
C ILE A 618 -0.19 22.82 -7.78
N ALA A 619 -0.88 23.21 -8.85
CA ALA A 619 -0.81 22.48 -10.11
C ALA A 619 0.65 22.44 -10.61
N ASP A 620 1.11 21.26 -11.02
CA ASP A 620 2.50 21.01 -11.47
C ASP A 620 2.92 21.87 -12.66
N ASN A 621 1.95 22.54 -13.30
CA ASN A 621 2.11 23.31 -14.53
C ASN A 621 1.62 24.74 -14.43
N ASP A 622 1.66 25.32 -13.27
CA ASP A 622 1.32 26.73 -13.21
C ASP A 622 2.44 27.56 -13.88
N SER A 623 2.31 27.70 -15.23
CA SER A 623 3.19 28.57 -16.01
C SER A 623 3.17 30.00 -15.46
N SER A 624 2.08 30.40 -14.81
CA SER A 624 1.94 31.70 -14.17
C SER A 624 2.83 31.83 -12.93
N LEU A 625 2.98 30.75 -12.15
CA LEU A 625 3.87 30.73 -10.99
C LEU A 625 5.33 30.85 -11.40
N MET A 626 5.73 30.16 -12.48
CA MET A 626 7.08 30.26 -13.04
C MET A 626 7.38 31.62 -13.64
N GLU A 627 6.40 32.17 -14.35
CA GLU A 627 6.50 33.56 -14.88
C GLU A 627 6.63 34.55 -13.72
N SER A 628 5.89 34.40 -12.64
CA SER A 628 5.99 35.23 -11.42
C SER A 628 7.35 35.12 -10.74
N ILE A 629 7.91 33.92 -10.61
CA ILE A 629 9.25 33.72 -10.03
C ILE A 629 10.31 34.37 -10.91
N MET A 630 10.21 34.23 -12.22
CA MET A 630 11.14 34.85 -13.15
C MET A 630 11.06 36.37 -13.11
N GLU A 631 9.87 36.92 -12.99
CA GLU A 631 9.66 38.35 -12.86
C GLU A 631 10.23 38.91 -11.55
N GLU A 632 10.04 38.21 -10.41
CA GLU A 632 10.69 38.58 -9.15
C GLU A 632 12.23 38.56 -9.26
N ILE A 633 12.80 37.56 -9.94
CA ILE A 633 14.26 37.49 -10.20
C ILE A 633 14.72 38.64 -11.05
N ILE A 634 13.93 39.12 -12.02
CA ILE A 634 14.24 40.25 -12.85
C ILE A 634 14.27 41.59 -12.08
N VAL A 635 13.35 41.72 -11.12
CA VAL A 635 13.21 42.94 -10.29
C VAL A 635 14.32 43.07 -9.24
N LEU A 636 15.07 42.01 -8.94
CA LEU A 636 16.20 42.02 -8.00
C LEU A 636 17.30 42.99 -8.54
N ASP A 637 17.66 44.02 -7.78
CA ASP A 637 18.79 44.91 -8.11
C ASP A 637 20.11 44.34 -7.56
N THR A 638 20.94 43.80 -8.44
CA THR A 638 22.23 43.20 -8.10
C THR A 638 23.30 44.18 -7.67
N LYS A 639 23.17 45.48 -8.02
CA LYS A 639 24.20 46.48 -7.76
C LYS A 639 24.06 47.24 -6.45
N LYS A 640 22.91 47.15 -5.77
CA LYS A 640 22.65 48.00 -4.59
C LYS A 640 22.00 47.33 -3.40
N HIS A 641 21.86 46.10 -3.24
CA HIS A 641 21.08 45.50 -2.11
C HIS A 641 19.74 46.21 -1.78
N LEU A 642 19.30 47.12 -2.62
CA LEU A 642 18.07 47.86 -2.51
C LEU A 642 17.10 47.35 -3.52
N ILE A 643 15.97 46.91 -3.04
CA ILE A 643 14.78 46.71 -3.91
C ILE A 643 14.57 48.00 -4.65
N HIS A 644 14.80 47.98 -5.97
CA HIS A 644 14.44 49.11 -6.83
C HIS A 644 12.96 49.37 -6.63
N GLN A 645 12.57 50.61 -6.32
CA GLN A 645 11.14 50.94 -6.37
C GLN A 645 10.69 50.70 -7.81
N PRO A 646 9.83 49.67 -8.02
CA PRO A 646 9.35 49.38 -9.35
C PRO A 646 8.64 50.62 -9.90
N THR A 647 8.72 50.83 -11.18
CA THR A 647 7.92 51.89 -11.82
C THR A 647 6.44 51.55 -11.69
N LEU A 648 5.60 52.58 -11.75
CA LEU A 648 4.15 52.43 -11.58
C LEU A 648 3.53 51.36 -12.49
N PHE A 649 4.12 51.13 -13.69
CA PHE A 649 3.70 50.10 -14.66
C PHE A 649 4.18 48.67 -14.27
N ASP A 650 5.37 48.53 -13.70
CA ASP A 650 5.87 47.21 -13.24
C ASP A 650 5.13 46.69 -12.01
N LEU A 651 4.62 47.62 -11.18
CA LEU A 651 3.84 47.30 -9.98
C LEU A 651 2.42 46.77 -10.25
N ASP A 652 1.79 47.25 -11.34
CA ASP A 652 0.40 46.90 -11.61
C ASP A 652 0.27 45.49 -12.22
N GLU A 653 1.14 45.10 -13.14
CA GLU A 653 1.16 43.80 -13.76
C GLU A 653 1.59 42.71 -12.74
N PHE A 654 2.56 43.06 -11.88
CA PHE A 654 3.03 42.17 -10.81
C PHE A 654 1.97 41.96 -9.69
N LYS A 655 1.26 43.00 -9.29
CA LYS A 655 0.17 42.92 -8.34
C LYS A 655 -0.98 42.06 -8.86
N GLU A 656 -1.33 42.17 -10.15
CA GLU A 656 -2.39 41.37 -10.77
C GLU A 656 -2.02 39.89 -10.73
N THR A 657 -0.81 39.48 -11.07
CA THR A 657 -0.39 38.07 -11.13
C THR A 657 -0.31 37.45 -9.70
N THR A 658 0.22 38.22 -8.76
CA THR A 658 0.30 37.77 -7.34
C THR A 658 -1.09 37.74 -6.69
N GLU A 659 -1.94 38.72 -6.97
CA GLU A 659 -3.33 38.73 -6.49
C GLU A 659 -4.19 37.65 -7.11
N GLU A 660 -3.99 37.31 -8.37
CA GLU A 660 -4.69 36.19 -9.01
C GLU A 660 -4.25 34.86 -8.41
N HIS A 661 -2.96 34.69 -8.12
CA HIS A 661 -2.45 33.51 -7.46
C HIS A 661 -2.99 33.43 -6.01
N ASP A 662 -3.00 34.52 -5.27
CA ASP A 662 -3.58 34.56 -3.92
C ASP A 662 -5.10 34.29 -3.93
N LYS A 663 -5.82 34.81 -4.90
CA LYS A 663 -7.25 34.51 -5.11
C LYS A 663 -7.49 33.06 -5.48
N ARG A 664 -6.61 32.44 -6.28
CA ARG A 664 -6.66 30.99 -6.57
C ARG A 664 -6.43 30.15 -5.32
N ILE A 665 -5.39 30.45 -4.54
CA ILE A 665 -5.12 29.77 -3.28
C ILE A 665 -6.29 29.91 -2.31
N GLN A 666 -6.83 31.14 -2.14
CA GLN A 666 -8.00 31.37 -1.28
C GLN A 666 -9.23 30.59 -1.74
N ARG A 667 -9.51 30.57 -3.05
CA ARG A 667 -10.58 29.75 -3.62
C ARG A 667 -10.33 28.26 -3.39
N ALA A 668 -9.09 27.77 -3.57
CA ALA A 668 -8.75 26.38 -3.30
C ALA A 668 -8.97 26.04 -1.83
N VAL A 669 -8.60 26.92 -0.90
CA VAL A 669 -8.86 26.78 0.55
C VAL A 669 -10.35 26.69 0.84
N GLU A 670 -11.16 27.57 0.27
CA GLU A 670 -12.61 27.59 0.48
C GLU A 670 -13.27 26.33 -0.08
N ILE A 671 -12.87 25.92 -1.29
CA ILE A 671 -13.38 24.72 -1.95
C ILE A 671 -13.00 23.48 -1.14
N GLU A 672 -11.74 23.37 -0.76
CA GLU A 672 -11.22 22.25 0.02
C GLU A 672 -11.90 22.19 1.41
N LYS A 673 -12.10 23.30 2.07
CA LYS A 673 -12.80 23.35 3.37
C LYS A 673 -14.26 22.91 3.22
N LYS A 674 -14.96 23.39 2.19
CA LYS A 674 -16.35 22.98 1.89
C LYS A 674 -16.42 21.51 1.52
N SER A 675 -15.54 21.05 0.63
CA SER A 675 -15.41 19.67 0.19
C SER A 675 -15.14 18.73 1.38
N HIS A 676 -14.10 18.97 2.13
CA HIS A 676 -13.72 18.14 3.26
C HIS A 676 -14.82 18.07 4.33
N THR A 677 -15.43 19.20 4.69
CA THR A 677 -16.50 19.20 5.70
C THR A 677 -17.67 18.31 5.28
N TYR A 678 -17.97 18.24 4.01
CA TYR A 678 -19.09 17.47 3.48
C TYR A 678 -18.75 15.99 3.28
N PHE A 679 -17.61 15.69 2.65
CA PHE A 679 -17.23 14.33 2.27
C PHE A 679 -16.63 13.53 3.42
N ALA A 680 -15.98 14.18 4.39
CA ALA A 680 -15.62 13.55 5.65
C ALA A 680 -16.84 13.30 6.55
N HIS A 681 -17.90 14.12 6.42
CA HIS A 681 -19.10 13.98 7.26
C HIS A 681 -19.95 12.76 6.87
N ASN A 682 -19.99 12.40 5.61
CA ASN A 682 -20.71 11.20 5.14
C ASN A 682 -20.04 9.90 5.65
N THR A 683 -18.72 9.92 5.85
CA THR A 683 -18.01 8.82 6.52
C THR A 683 -18.32 8.77 8.02
N LYS A 684 -18.65 9.90 8.66
CA LYS A 684 -19.11 9.95 10.07
C LYS A 684 -20.53 9.39 10.25
N ALA A 685 -21.35 9.36 9.20
CA ALA A 685 -22.65 8.69 9.22
C ALA A 685 -22.53 7.15 9.32
N MET A 686 -21.37 6.59 8.95
CA MET A 686 -21.01 5.21 9.29
C MET A 686 -20.51 5.19 10.73
N ASN A 687 -21.35 4.69 11.66
CA ASN A 687 -21.02 4.61 13.08
C ASN A 687 -19.72 3.81 13.28
N PRO A 688 -18.60 4.45 13.70
CA PRO A 688 -17.33 3.75 13.88
C PRO A 688 -17.45 2.57 14.83
N THR A 689 -18.24 2.70 15.90
CA THR A 689 -18.45 1.66 16.90
C THR A 689 -19.05 0.41 16.27
N ARG A 690 -20.08 0.57 15.45
CA ARG A 690 -20.74 -0.55 14.78
C ARG A 690 -19.82 -1.28 13.80
N LEU A 691 -18.95 -0.54 13.11
CA LEU A 691 -17.95 -1.12 12.21
C LEU A 691 -16.90 -1.92 12.99
N VAL A 692 -16.41 -1.37 14.10
CA VAL A 692 -15.47 -2.05 14.99
C VAL A 692 -16.11 -3.32 15.57
N GLU A 693 -17.38 -3.26 15.99
CA GLU A 693 -18.14 -4.43 16.45
C GLU A 693 -18.22 -5.51 15.37
N SER A 694 -18.63 -5.16 14.14
CA SER A 694 -18.70 -6.13 13.03
C SER A 694 -17.34 -6.77 12.67
N LEU A 695 -16.25 -6.00 12.74
CA LEU A 695 -14.90 -6.54 12.55
C LEU A 695 -14.48 -7.45 13.70
N ASN A 696 -14.83 -7.10 14.93
CA ASN A 696 -14.55 -7.94 16.09
C ASN A 696 -15.35 -9.23 16.06
N GLU A 697 -16.60 -9.21 15.59
CA GLU A 697 -17.39 -10.42 15.35
C GLU A 697 -16.72 -11.30 14.28
N ALA A 698 -16.30 -10.73 13.16
CA ALA A 698 -15.54 -11.47 12.15
C ALA A 698 -14.26 -12.08 12.73
N LYS A 699 -13.50 -11.35 13.55
CA LYS A 699 -12.29 -11.86 14.23
C LYS A 699 -12.59 -13.03 15.17
N LYS A 700 -13.74 -13.05 15.86
CA LYS A 700 -14.12 -14.21 16.69
C LYS A 700 -14.23 -15.49 15.86
N VAL A 701 -14.68 -15.38 14.62
CA VAL A 701 -14.83 -16.52 13.72
C VAL A 701 -13.49 -16.94 13.12
N ILE A 702 -12.75 -15.99 12.55
CA ILE A 702 -11.49 -16.28 11.84
C ILE A 702 -10.28 -16.46 12.75
N GLY A 703 -10.33 -15.98 13.98
CA GLY A 703 -9.17 -15.89 14.88
C GLY A 703 -8.41 -14.60 14.74
N ASP A 704 -7.65 -14.27 15.76
CA ASP A 704 -6.80 -13.11 15.81
C ASP A 704 -5.31 -13.46 15.62
N ILE A 705 -4.46 -12.47 15.79
CA ILE A 705 -3.01 -12.64 15.68
C ILE A 705 -2.44 -13.51 16.81
N TYR A 706 -3.09 -13.53 17.99
CA TYR A 706 -2.67 -14.36 19.12
C TYR A 706 -2.96 -15.82 18.85
N ASP A 707 -4.11 -16.14 18.23
CA ASP A 707 -4.45 -17.51 17.82
C ASP A 707 -3.44 -18.05 16.81
N THR A 708 -3.05 -17.21 15.80
CA THR A 708 -2.03 -17.58 14.81
C THR A 708 -0.67 -17.79 15.47
N ARG A 709 -0.28 -16.91 16.39
CA ARG A 709 0.97 -17.02 17.15
C ARG A 709 1.01 -18.31 17.96
N ASP A 710 -0.03 -18.55 18.76
CA ASP A 710 -0.08 -19.72 19.64
C ASP A 710 -0.01 -21.02 18.84
N PHE A 711 -0.77 -21.08 17.74
CA PHE A 711 -0.73 -22.22 16.83
C PHE A 711 0.67 -22.47 16.26
N VAL A 712 1.30 -21.44 15.65
CA VAL A 712 2.62 -21.58 15.02
C VAL A 712 3.73 -21.88 16.04
N VAL A 713 3.72 -21.17 17.17
CA VAL A 713 4.76 -21.35 18.19
C VAL A 713 4.63 -22.71 18.89
N ASP A 714 3.40 -23.15 19.16
CA ASP A 714 3.18 -24.45 19.78
C ASP A 714 3.56 -25.58 18.84
N GLU A 715 3.25 -25.49 17.55
CA GLU A 715 3.64 -26.50 16.57
C GLU A 715 5.15 -26.55 16.32
N LEU A 716 5.82 -25.41 16.20
CA LEU A 716 7.29 -25.38 16.10
C LEU A 716 7.96 -26.01 17.33
N ARG A 717 7.42 -25.75 18.53
CA ARG A 717 7.93 -26.37 19.77
C ARG A 717 7.64 -27.86 19.83
N HIS A 718 6.47 -28.30 19.34
CA HIS A 718 6.13 -29.71 19.23
C HIS A 718 7.08 -30.44 18.29
N ALA A 719 7.47 -29.77 17.17
CA ALA A 719 8.50 -30.26 16.26
C ALA A 719 9.94 -30.21 16.82
N GLY A 720 10.12 -29.85 18.09
CA GLY A 720 11.43 -29.82 18.75
C GLY A 720 12.25 -28.55 18.53
N VAL A 721 11.68 -27.53 17.92
CA VAL A 721 12.35 -26.25 17.66
C VAL A 721 12.39 -25.41 18.93
N ASN A 722 13.55 -24.88 19.30
CA ASN A 722 13.71 -24.00 20.46
C ASN A 722 13.32 -22.56 20.14
N VAL A 723 12.03 -22.28 20.15
CA VAL A 723 11.46 -20.95 19.87
C VAL A 723 11.63 -20.03 21.07
N LYS A 724 12.46 -19.02 20.93
CA LYS A 724 12.75 -17.98 21.93
C LYS A 724 11.87 -16.75 21.71
N THR A 725 11.37 -16.17 22.79
CA THR A 725 10.68 -14.89 22.77
C THR A 725 11.69 -13.76 22.74
N ASP A 726 11.54 -12.83 21.82
CA ASP A 726 12.40 -11.64 21.72
C ASP A 726 11.87 -10.48 22.55
N ASN A 727 12.66 -9.41 22.66
CA ASN A 727 12.31 -8.24 23.48
C ASN A 727 11.12 -7.41 22.93
N MET A 728 10.71 -7.66 21.69
CA MET A 728 9.56 -7.00 21.07
C MET A 728 8.30 -7.84 21.22
N PRO A 729 7.12 -7.21 21.40
CA PRO A 729 5.86 -7.95 21.51
C PRO A 729 5.60 -8.82 20.28
N LEU A 730 5.15 -10.05 20.49
CA LEU A 730 4.78 -11.00 19.43
C LEU A 730 5.92 -11.29 18.42
N CYS A 731 7.17 -11.18 18.87
CA CYS A 731 8.37 -11.47 18.10
C CYS A 731 9.13 -12.66 18.71
N TYR A 732 9.58 -13.55 17.84
CA TYR A 732 10.24 -14.80 18.22
C TYR A 732 11.44 -15.08 17.33
N SER A 733 12.37 -15.89 17.83
CA SER A 733 13.54 -16.31 17.07
C SER A 733 13.88 -17.77 17.33
N PHE A 734 14.46 -18.43 16.33
CA PHE A 734 14.92 -19.81 16.38
C PHE A 734 16.01 -20.06 15.33
N GLN A 735 16.65 -21.23 15.38
CA GLN A 735 17.74 -21.57 14.46
C GLN A 735 17.21 -22.37 13.27
N LEU A 736 17.65 -22.03 12.06
CA LEU A 736 17.31 -22.74 10.82
C LEU A 736 17.70 -24.24 10.89
N ILE A 737 18.80 -24.56 11.58
CA ILE A 737 19.31 -25.92 11.70
C ILE A 737 18.39 -26.81 12.56
N GLU A 738 17.58 -26.22 13.44
CA GLU A 738 16.63 -26.95 14.29
C GLU A 738 15.36 -27.37 13.53
N LEU A 739 15.14 -26.78 12.35
CA LEU A 739 13.98 -27.13 11.52
C LEU A 739 14.24 -28.44 10.75
N GLU A 740 13.19 -29.23 10.63
CA GLU A 740 13.14 -30.34 9.69
C GLU A 740 13.36 -29.86 8.25
N GLU A 741 13.91 -30.74 7.39
CA GLU A 741 14.25 -30.39 6.01
C GLU A 741 13.06 -29.87 5.19
N ASN A 742 11.86 -30.41 5.45
CA ASN A 742 10.60 -30.00 4.82
C ASN A 742 10.12 -28.59 5.23
N LEU A 743 10.51 -28.11 6.43
CA LEU A 743 10.13 -26.78 6.93
C LEU A 743 11.13 -25.67 6.54
N LYS A 744 12.38 -26.03 6.22
CA LYS A 744 13.43 -25.06 5.87
C LYS A 744 13.08 -24.15 4.70
N PRO A 745 12.44 -24.62 3.61
CA PRO A 745 12.10 -23.76 2.46
C PRO A 745 11.27 -22.54 2.82
N TYR A 746 10.37 -22.63 3.81
CA TYR A 746 9.53 -21.52 4.24
C TYR A 746 10.30 -20.37 4.88
N PHE A 747 11.49 -20.65 5.44
CA PHE A 747 12.24 -19.71 6.26
C PHE A 747 13.63 -19.36 5.71
N LEU A 748 14.06 -19.98 4.61
CA LEU A 748 15.41 -19.79 4.04
C LEU A 748 15.72 -18.30 3.77
N GLN A 749 14.76 -17.57 3.21
CA GLN A 749 14.93 -16.15 2.88
C GLN A 749 14.98 -15.24 4.12
N ALA A 750 14.44 -15.68 5.23
CA ALA A 750 14.39 -14.95 6.50
C ALA A 750 15.62 -15.24 7.41
N SER A 751 16.47 -16.17 7.01
CA SER A 751 17.65 -16.55 7.78
C SER A 751 18.77 -15.53 7.64
N ASP A 752 19.34 -15.09 8.77
CA ASP A 752 20.52 -14.25 8.77
C ASP A 752 21.81 -15.07 8.49
N LYS A 753 22.96 -14.38 8.38
CA LYS A 753 24.27 -15.01 8.12
C LYS A 753 24.69 -16.05 9.20
N LYS A 754 24.01 -16.04 10.36
CA LYS A 754 24.27 -16.97 11.47
C LYS A 754 23.24 -18.09 11.56
N GLY A 755 22.32 -18.15 10.58
CA GLY A 755 21.24 -19.13 10.57
C GLY A 755 20.09 -18.82 11.53
N VAL A 756 20.02 -17.61 12.09
CA VAL A 756 18.93 -17.18 12.97
C VAL A 756 17.77 -16.70 12.15
N ILE A 757 16.61 -17.26 12.38
CA ILE A 757 15.32 -16.84 11.83
C ILE A 757 14.61 -15.99 12.86
N ARG A 758 14.05 -14.85 12.44
CA ARG A 758 13.23 -13.98 13.27
C ARG A 758 11.87 -13.83 12.65
N ILE A 759 10.84 -14.15 13.42
CA ILE A 759 9.44 -14.06 13.00
C ILE A 759 8.67 -13.09 13.87
N SER A 760 7.70 -12.42 13.28
CA SER A 760 6.79 -11.50 13.98
C SER A 760 5.35 -11.72 13.52
N PHE A 761 4.42 -11.64 14.45
CA PHE A 761 3.00 -11.70 14.20
C PHE A 761 2.34 -10.31 14.15
N THR A 762 3.12 -9.23 14.28
CA THR A 762 2.60 -7.85 14.25
C THR A 762 2.69 -7.24 12.86
N SER A 763 1.72 -6.44 12.51
CA SER A 763 1.72 -5.58 11.31
C SER A 763 1.45 -4.13 11.76
N PRO A 764 2.39 -3.20 11.54
CA PRO A 764 3.63 -3.32 10.74
C PRO A 764 4.69 -4.23 11.40
N THR A 765 5.43 -4.93 10.54
CA THR A 765 6.44 -5.89 10.97
C THR A 765 7.72 -5.16 11.39
N PRO A 766 8.32 -5.47 12.54
CA PRO A 766 9.59 -4.90 12.95
C PRO A 766 10.73 -5.24 11.98
N LYS A 767 11.75 -4.37 11.94
CA LYS A 767 12.90 -4.53 11.06
C LYS A 767 13.62 -5.87 11.33
N ASN A 768 14.01 -6.55 10.27
CA ASN A 768 14.68 -7.86 10.28
C ASN A 768 13.83 -9.04 10.80
N TYR A 769 12.52 -8.88 10.86
CA TYR A 769 11.59 -9.97 11.15
C TYR A 769 10.80 -10.33 9.91
N MET A 770 10.48 -11.61 9.76
CA MET A 770 9.54 -12.11 8.77
C MET A 770 8.13 -12.07 9.37
N TYR A 771 7.19 -11.50 8.64
CA TYR A 771 5.79 -11.51 9.06
C TYR A 771 5.17 -12.89 8.87
N ILE A 772 4.58 -13.42 9.93
CA ILE A 772 3.81 -14.67 9.90
C ILE A 772 2.36 -14.34 10.22
N GLY A 773 1.62 -14.01 9.19
CA GLY A 773 0.17 -13.79 9.30
C GLY A 773 -0.62 -15.05 9.01
N ARG A 774 -1.95 -14.98 9.22
CA ARG A 774 -2.89 -16.07 8.95
C ARG A 774 -2.73 -16.71 7.56
N ASN A 775 -2.48 -15.89 6.53
CA ASN A 775 -2.36 -16.32 5.14
C ASN A 775 -0.91 -16.54 4.70
N HIS A 776 0.02 -16.64 5.63
CA HIS A 776 1.36 -17.09 5.32
C HIS A 776 1.32 -18.55 4.86
N ILE A 777 2.01 -18.86 3.77
CA ILE A 777 1.98 -20.20 3.16
C ILE A 777 2.33 -21.29 4.19
N PHE A 778 3.28 -21.04 5.07
CA PHE A 778 3.63 -21.94 6.17
C PHE A 778 2.44 -22.23 7.10
N VAL A 779 1.69 -21.17 7.49
CA VAL A 779 0.53 -21.32 8.38
C VAL A 779 -0.58 -22.10 7.71
N GLU A 780 -0.78 -21.86 6.43
CA GLU A 780 -1.79 -22.55 5.63
C GLU A 780 -1.48 -24.05 5.51
N ASP A 781 -0.25 -24.37 5.11
CA ASP A 781 0.16 -25.75 4.92
C ASP A 781 0.22 -26.51 6.25
N LEU A 782 0.72 -25.87 7.31
CA LEU A 782 0.75 -26.44 8.65
C LEU A 782 -0.66 -26.72 9.18
N SER A 783 -1.60 -25.77 9.03
CA SER A 783 -2.97 -25.97 9.51
C SER A 783 -3.67 -27.12 8.78
N ARG A 784 -3.45 -27.25 7.47
CA ARG A 784 -3.97 -28.38 6.68
C ARG A 784 -3.33 -29.70 7.10
N ALA A 785 -2.03 -29.71 7.33
CA ALA A 785 -1.32 -30.89 7.79
C ALA A 785 -1.87 -31.39 9.13
N VAL A 786 -2.03 -30.48 10.10
CA VAL A 786 -2.58 -30.82 11.45
C VAL A 786 -4.00 -31.38 11.35
N ILE A 787 -4.86 -30.79 10.53
CA ILE A 787 -6.24 -31.30 10.37
C ILE A 787 -6.23 -32.70 9.76
N ASN A 788 -5.50 -32.89 8.65
CA ASN A 788 -5.44 -34.19 7.98
C ASN A 788 -4.85 -35.29 8.88
N ASP A 789 -3.76 -34.97 9.57
CA ASP A 789 -3.13 -35.87 10.53
C ASP A 789 -4.11 -36.28 11.63
N THR A 790 -4.81 -35.33 12.24
CA THR A 790 -5.76 -35.56 13.30
C THR A 790 -6.96 -36.40 12.83
N ILE A 791 -7.46 -36.20 11.59
CA ILE A 791 -8.55 -37.00 11.02
C ILE A 791 -8.11 -38.45 10.78
N ASN A 792 -6.86 -38.67 10.40
CA ASN A 792 -6.29 -39.96 10.06
C ASN A 792 -5.69 -40.71 11.28
N GLY A 793 -5.73 -40.12 12.46
CA GLY A 793 -5.22 -40.72 13.69
C GLY A 793 -3.70 -40.67 13.85
N GLY A 794 -3.06 -39.64 13.26
CA GLY A 794 -1.65 -39.36 13.39
C GLY A 794 -1.28 -38.66 14.72
N ASP A 795 -0.04 -38.20 14.83
CA ASP A 795 0.57 -37.71 16.10
C ASP A 795 1.22 -36.30 15.95
N LEU A 796 0.60 -35.40 15.18
CA LEU A 796 1.03 -34.01 15.09
C LEU A 796 0.52 -33.13 16.25
N GLY A 797 0.42 -33.68 17.45
CA GLY A 797 0.13 -32.95 18.69
C GLY A 797 -1.29 -32.45 18.86
N ALA A 798 -2.19 -32.69 17.90
CA ALA A 798 -3.61 -32.31 17.97
C ALA A 798 -4.50 -33.49 18.30
N CYS A 799 -5.66 -33.26 18.92
CA CYS A 799 -6.63 -34.31 19.19
C CYS A 799 -8.06 -33.84 18.90
N ARG A 800 -8.89 -34.79 18.42
CA ARG A 800 -10.30 -34.58 18.14
C ARG A 800 -11.25 -35.27 19.16
N ALA A 801 -10.69 -36.00 20.08
CA ALA A 801 -11.43 -36.73 21.12
C ALA A 801 -10.73 -36.55 22.46
N MET A 802 -11.45 -36.12 23.49
CA MET A 802 -10.87 -35.86 24.81
C MET A 802 -11.88 -36.21 25.90
N VAL A 803 -11.40 -36.85 26.96
CA VAL A 803 -12.14 -37.07 28.21
C VAL A 803 -11.27 -36.65 29.37
N ILE A 804 -11.67 -35.62 30.10
CA ILE A 804 -10.90 -35.09 31.23
C ILE A 804 -11.79 -34.90 32.46
N GLN A 805 -11.18 -34.99 33.64
CA GLN A 805 -11.77 -34.48 34.88
C GLN A 805 -11.41 -33.01 35.07
N THR A 806 -12.42 -32.20 35.44
CA THR A 806 -12.21 -30.77 35.68
C THR A 806 -13.12 -30.29 36.81
N ASP A 807 -12.68 -29.24 37.49
CA ASP A 807 -13.46 -28.53 38.50
C ASP A 807 -14.48 -27.54 37.91
N LYS A 808 -14.47 -27.36 36.63
CA LYS A 808 -15.35 -26.42 35.91
C LYS A 808 -16.77 -26.96 35.69
N VAL A 809 -17.00 -28.22 35.90
CA VAL A 809 -18.33 -28.85 35.72
C VAL A 809 -18.76 -29.62 36.95
N GLN A 810 -20.05 -29.59 37.27
CA GLN A 810 -20.66 -30.36 38.36
C GLN A 810 -21.30 -31.67 37.87
N THR A 811 -21.66 -31.73 36.61
CA THR A 811 -22.24 -32.90 35.93
C THR A 811 -21.44 -33.18 34.68
N VAL A 812 -21.48 -34.44 34.22
CA VAL A 812 -20.77 -34.78 32.97
C VAL A 812 -21.33 -33.94 31.82
N THR A 813 -20.45 -33.19 31.20
CA THR A 813 -20.77 -32.24 30.10
C THR A 813 -20.07 -32.70 28.86
N THR A 814 -20.77 -32.76 27.75
CA THR A 814 -20.19 -33.06 26.43
C THR A 814 -20.26 -31.82 25.56
N VAL A 815 -19.17 -31.49 24.95
CA VAL A 815 -19.06 -30.36 24.00
C VAL A 815 -18.60 -30.90 22.65
N LEU A 816 -19.38 -30.62 21.63
CA LEU A 816 -19.08 -30.95 20.24
C LEU A 816 -18.56 -29.70 19.55
N LEU A 817 -17.46 -29.83 18.81
CA LEU A 817 -17.00 -28.87 17.86
C LEU A 817 -17.56 -29.25 16.49
N MET A 818 -18.37 -28.40 15.91
CA MET A 818 -19.10 -28.70 14.68
C MET A 818 -18.81 -27.69 13.60
N ARG A 819 -18.83 -28.12 12.32
CA ARG A 819 -18.75 -27.25 11.14
C ARG A 819 -20.14 -27.07 10.55
N VAL A 820 -20.57 -25.83 10.47
CA VAL A 820 -21.76 -25.42 9.72
C VAL A 820 -21.35 -24.97 8.36
N ARG A 821 -21.98 -25.47 7.32
CA ARG A 821 -21.84 -25.02 5.93
C ARG A 821 -23.19 -24.58 5.41
N SER A 822 -23.21 -23.37 4.86
CA SER A 822 -24.42 -22.80 4.26
C SER A 822 -24.15 -22.40 2.82
N VAL A 823 -25.02 -22.81 1.92
CA VAL A 823 -24.97 -22.43 0.52
C VAL A 823 -26.06 -21.42 0.24
N ILE A 824 -25.68 -20.24 -0.21
CA ILE A 824 -26.60 -19.19 -0.65
C ILE A 824 -26.43 -18.95 -2.15
N SER A 825 -27.48 -18.56 -2.84
CA SER A 825 -27.42 -18.15 -4.25
C SER A 825 -28.16 -16.85 -4.46
N GLU A 826 -27.71 -16.12 -5.48
CA GLU A 826 -28.44 -14.95 -5.99
C GLU A 826 -29.66 -15.45 -6.80
N ILE A 827 -30.83 -14.88 -6.56
CA ILE A 827 -32.08 -15.32 -7.22
C ILE A 827 -32.03 -15.11 -8.74
N LYS A 828 -31.41 -13.99 -9.17
CA LYS A 828 -31.29 -13.65 -10.59
C LYS A 828 -30.19 -14.40 -11.33
N HIS A 829 -29.21 -14.91 -10.61
CA HIS A 829 -28.04 -15.63 -11.10
C HIS A 829 -27.82 -16.87 -10.25
N SER A 830 -28.70 -17.87 -10.44
CA SER A 830 -28.69 -19.12 -9.65
C SER A 830 -27.38 -19.91 -9.75
N ASP A 831 -26.57 -19.65 -10.78
CA ASP A 831 -25.27 -20.27 -10.98
C ASP A 831 -24.19 -19.70 -10.06
N HIS A 832 -24.43 -18.52 -9.46
CA HIS A 832 -23.56 -17.89 -8.48
C HIS A 832 -23.91 -18.38 -7.07
N GLN A 833 -23.32 -19.50 -6.68
CA GLN A 833 -23.43 -20.03 -5.33
C GLN A 833 -22.24 -19.58 -4.51
N LEU A 834 -22.53 -19.11 -3.29
CA LEU A 834 -21.55 -18.76 -2.27
C LEU A 834 -21.68 -19.74 -1.12
N VAL A 835 -20.54 -20.21 -0.61
CA VAL A 835 -20.49 -21.09 0.54
C VAL A 835 -19.98 -20.29 1.74
N GLY A 836 -20.69 -20.36 2.87
CA GLY A 836 -20.21 -19.84 4.13
C GLY A 836 -19.92 -20.99 5.08
N GLU A 837 -18.75 -20.98 5.68
CA GLU A 837 -18.32 -21.96 6.68
C GLU A 837 -18.08 -21.29 8.02
N GLU A 838 -18.53 -21.90 9.08
CA GLU A 838 -18.20 -21.47 10.44
C GLU A 838 -18.10 -22.67 11.38
N MET A 839 -17.35 -22.51 12.47
CA MET A 839 -17.30 -23.47 13.55
C MET A 839 -18.18 -23.00 14.70
N ILE A 840 -18.92 -23.90 15.24
CA ILE A 840 -19.75 -23.69 16.41
C ILE A 840 -19.44 -24.71 17.50
N PHE A 841 -19.66 -24.32 18.72
CA PHE A 841 -19.69 -25.25 19.86
C PHE A 841 -21.13 -25.57 20.24
N LEU A 842 -21.42 -26.86 20.36
CA LEU A 842 -22.67 -27.36 20.87
C LEU A 842 -22.41 -28.21 22.12
N GLY A 843 -22.99 -27.86 23.23
CA GLY A 843 -22.79 -28.58 24.47
C GLY A 843 -24.08 -28.94 25.17
N TYR A 844 -24.04 -30.04 25.91
CA TYR A 844 -25.15 -30.47 26.76
C TYR A 844 -24.64 -31.11 28.05
N LYS A 845 -25.44 -30.91 29.10
CA LYS A 845 -25.19 -31.46 30.46
C LYS A 845 -26.00 -32.71 30.71
N GLY A 846 -25.50 -33.59 31.59
CA GLY A 846 -26.26 -34.68 32.15
C GLY A 846 -26.46 -35.90 31.26
N LYS A 847 -27.55 -36.63 31.48
CA LYS A 847 -27.90 -37.80 30.70
C LYS A 847 -28.59 -37.41 29.41
N VAL A 848 -28.46 -38.27 28.42
CA VAL A 848 -28.97 -38.12 27.09
C VAL A 848 -30.49 -37.92 27.00
N GLU A 849 -31.22 -38.48 27.89
CA GLU A 849 -32.68 -38.46 27.93
C GLU A 849 -33.28 -37.14 28.45
N ASN A 850 -32.48 -36.33 29.18
CA ASN A 850 -32.84 -34.99 29.67
C ASN A 850 -31.78 -34.01 29.28
N HIS A 851 -31.94 -33.42 28.07
CA HIS A 851 -30.96 -32.45 27.54
C HIS A 851 -31.10 -31.09 28.19
N ASP A 852 -30.03 -30.65 28.81
CA ASP A 852 -29.83 -29.26 29.19
C ASP A 852 -28.72 -28.70 28.28
N PHE A 853 -29.14 -28.02 27.21
CA PHE A 853 -28.20 -27.45 26.26
C PHE A 853 -27.51 -26.22 26.84
N LEU A 854 -26.23 -26.11 26.61
CA LEU A 854 -25.39 -24.96 26.93
C LEU A 854 -25.44 -23.93 25.79
N SER A 855 -25.33 -22.67 26.13
CA SER A 855 -25.06 -21.65 25.12
C SER A 855 -23.69 -21.86 24.47
N GLU A 856 -23.55 -21.38 23.27
CA GLU A 856 -22.27 -21.49 22.56
C GLU A 856 -21.12 -20.81 23.34
N GLU A 857 -21.40 -19.70 24.02
CA GLU A 857 -20.42 -18.98 24.83
C GLU A 857 -19.98 -19.82 26.07
N GLU A 858 -20.91 -20.47 26.74
CA GLU A 858 -20.57 -21.36 27.84
C GLU A 858 -19.73 -22.55 27.37
N CYS A 859 -20.05 -23.12 26.22
CA CYS A 859 -19.26 -24.20 25.63
C CYS A 859 -17.84 -23.73 25.27
N ARG A 860 -17.70 -22.56 24.65
CA ARG A 860 -16.43 -21.98 24.29
C ARG A 860 -15.57 -21.67 25.51
N ASN A 861 -16.13 -21.06 26.53
CA ASN A 861 -15.43 -20.76 27.78
C ASN A 861 -15.00 -22.05 28.49
N LEU A 862 -15.88 -23.07 28.56
CA LEU A 862 -15.51 -24.37 29.10
C LEU A 862 -14.33 -24.98 28.34
N PHE A 863 -14.36 -24.93 26.99
CA PHE A 863 -13.30 -25.47 26.15
C PHE A 863 -11.97 -24.72 26.34
N LEU A 864 -12.00 -23.41 26.39
CA LEU A 864 -10.77 -22.58 26.47
C LEU A 864 -10.16 -22.59 27.88
N GLU A 865 -10.97 -22.59 28.93
CA GLU A 865 -10.49 -22.45 30.30
C GLU A 865 -10.24 -23.77 31.03
N SER A 866 -10.80 -24.88 30.53
CA SER A 866 -10.68 -26.17 31.25
C SER A 866 -9.25 -26.70 31.22
N GLN A 867 -8.85 -27.20 32.37
CA GLN A 867 -7.62 -27.95 32.59
C GLN A 867 -7.95 -29.29 33.22
N ALA A 868 -7.14 -30.28 32.95
CA ALA A 868 -7.26 -31.57 33.59
C ALA A 868 -6.89 -31.45 35.09
N SER A 869 -7.77 -31.80 35.96
CA SER A 869 -7.57 -31.77 37.42
C SER A 869 -7.38 -33.17 38.07
N GLY A 870 -7.35 -34.21 37.24
CA GLY A 870 -7.13 -35.61 37.65
C GLY A 870 -6.93 -36.49 36.43
N ASP A 871 -6.27 -37.64 36.65
CA ASP A 871 -6.05 -38.62 35.59
C ASP A 871 -7.21 -39.57 35.53
N VAL A 872 -7.74 -39.78 34.34
CA VAL A 872 -8.73 -40.82 34.03
C VAL A 872 -8.02 -41.95 33.31
N ASP A 873 -8.18 -43.17 33.75
CA ASP A 873 -7.60 -44.33 33.09
C ASP A 873 -7.97 -44.36 31.60
N PHE A 874 -7.04 -44.70 30.75
CA PHE A 874 -7.18 -44.65 29.29
C PHE A 874 -8.31 -45.52 28.76
N VAL A 875 -8.49 -46.73 29.34
CA VAL A 875 -9.60 -47.62 28.96
C VAL A 875 -10.93 -47.02 29.40
N ALA A 876 -10.96 -46.40 30.58
CA ALA A 876 -12.14 -45.71 31.06
C ALA A 876 -12.49 -44.51 30.18
N GLN A 877 -11.50 -43.71 29.75
CA GLN A 877 -11.70 -42.58 28.81
C GLN A 877 -12.38 -43.05 27.51
N ARG A 878 -11.88 -44.11 26.87
CA ARG A 878 -12.46 -44.68 25.64
C ARG A 878 -13.90 -45.19 25.86
N ASN A 879 -14.14 -45.87 26.96
CA ASN A 879 -15.49 -46.39 27.28
C ASN A 879 -16.48 -45.23 27.55
N ILE A 880 -16.06 -44.20 28.26
CA ILE A 880 -16.89 -43.02 28.53
C ILE A 880 -17.18 -42.29 27.21
N PHE A 881 -16.16 -42.07 26.41
CA PHE A 881 -16.29 -41.42 25.12
C PHE A 881 -17.26 -42.17 24.20
N LYS A 882 -17.09 -43.47 24.06
CA LYS A 882 -17.98 -44.36 23.30
C LYS A 882 -19.43 -44.22 23.73
N ARG A 883 -19.70 -44.34 25.03
CA ARG A 883 -21.06 -44.20 25.57
C ARG A 883 -21.67 -42.82 25.33
N ARG A 884 -20.86 -41.79 25.28
CA ARG A 884 -21.33 -40.44 25.07
C ARG A 884 -21.61 -40.14 23.60
N LEU A 885 -20.97 -40.83 22.67
CA LEU A 885 -21.14 -40.58 21.23
C LEU A 885 -22.12 -41.55 20.57
N GLU A 886 -22.34 -42.77 21.10
CA GLU A 886 -23.26 -43.73 20.51
C GLU A 886 -24.68 -43.20 20.34
N TRP A 887 -25.15 -42.29 21.18
CA TRP A 887 -26.49 -41.72 21.06
C TRP A 887 -26.58 -40.46 20.22
N VAL A 888 -25.44 -39.74 19.95
CA VAL A 888 -25.40 -38.54 19.05
C VAL A 888 -25.99 -38.90 17.69
N ASP A 889 -25.83 -40.13 17.24
CA ASP A 889 -26.35 -40.64 15.96
C ASP A 889 -27.83 -40.97 15.97
N ASN A 890 -28.38 -41.33 17.12
CA ASN A 890 -29.73 -41.89 17.26
C ASN A 890 -30.73 -40.93 17.93
N GLU A 891 -30.25 -39.79 18.44
CA GLU A 891 -31.08 -38.87 19.20
C GLU A 891 -31.78 -37.86 18.30
N THR A 892 -33.07 -37.99 18.13
CA THR A 892 -33.89 -37.13 17.27
C THR A 892 -33.91 -35.70 17.74
N THR A 893 -33.90 -35.43 19.04
CA THR A 893 -33.94 -34.08 19.63
C THR A 893 -32.65 -33.31 19.30
N LEU A 894 -31.49 -33.96 19.44
CA LEU A 894 -30.20 -33.37 19.11
C LEU A 894 -30.14 -33.03 17.61
N ARG A 895 -30.61 -33.94 16.77
CA ARG A 895 -30.64 -33.70 15.31
C ARG A 895 -31.55 -32.53 14.95
N LEU A 896 -32.75 -32.45 15.51
CA LEU A 896 -33.66 -31.34 15.31
C LEU A 896 -33.05 -30.02 15.80
N HIS A 897 -32.34 -30.06 16.92
CA HIS A 897 -31.64 -28.86 17.44
C HIS A 897 -30.50 -28.40 16.52
N THR A 898 -29.66 -29.34 16.05
CA THR A 898 -28.56 -29.03 15.12
C THR A 898 -29.06 -28.51 13.77
N ASP A 899 -30.12 -29.11 13.23
CA ASP A 899 -30.76 -28.70 11.98
C ASP A 899 -31.37 -27.28 12.11
N GLY A 900 -31.95 -26.98 13.28
CA GLY A 900 -32.46 -25.64 13.63
C GLY A 900 -31.34 -24.58 13.62
N ILE A 901 -30.21 -24.87 14.29
CA ILE A 901 -29.05 -23.99 14.31
C ILE A 901 -28.50 -23.78 12.90
N ALA A 902 -28.34 -24.84 12.11
CA ALA A 902 -27.84 -24.73 10.74
C ALA A 902 -28.73 -23.83 9.87
N THR A 903 -30.05 -23.97 10.01
CA THR A 903 -31.04 -23.16 9.31
C THR A 903 -30.96 -21.69 9.74
N GLU A 904 -30.84 -21.43 11.05
CA GLU A 904 -30.69 -20.08 11.58
C GLU A 904 -29.42 -19.42 11.08
N ARG A 905 -28.29 -20.12 11.08
CA ARG A 905 -27.00 -19.63 10.59
C ARG A 905 -27.04 -19.33 9.09
N ALA A 906 -27.67 -20.18 8.28
CA ALA A 906 -27.87 -19.91 6.87
C ALA A 906 -28.67 -18.61 6.60
N ASN A 907 -29.75 -18.39 7.37
CA ASN A 907 -30.52 -17.15 7.29
C ASN A 907 -29.71 -15.92 7.76
N ASN A 908 -28.91 -16.07 8.81
CA ASN A 908 -28.02 -14.99 9.27
C ASN A 908 -26.95 -14.67 8.25
N LEU A 909 -26.44 -15.64 7.52
CA LEU A 909 -25.49 -15.41 6.41
C LEU A 909 -26.12 -14.55 5.32
N VAL A 910 -27.35 -14.85 4.88
CA VAL A 910 -28.09 -14.03 3.91
C VAL A 910 -28.21 -12.58 4.39
N ARG A 911 -28.60 -12.39 5.67
CA ARG A 911 -28.72 -11.05 6.26
C ARG A 911 -27.38 -10.32 6.30
N SER A 912 -26.31 -10.99 6.66
CA SER A 912 -24.95 -10.43 6.68
C SER A 912 -24.49 -9.99 5.30
N PHE A 913 -24.77 -10.79 4.28
CA PHE A 913 -24.45 -10.44 2.89
C PHE A 913 -25.21 -9.22 2.41
N ALA A 914 -26.49 -9.08 2.79
CA ALA A 914 -27.33 -7.95 2.44
C ALA A 914 -27.02 -6.67 3.25
N GLN A 915 -26.34 -6.79 4.38
CA GLN A 915 -26.19 -5.72 5.38
C GLN A 915 -25.69 -4.38 4.84
N TYR A 916 -24.76 -4.39 3.90
CA TYR A 916 -24.17 -3.18 3.33
C TYR A 916 -24.63 -2.89 1.90
N ARG A 917 -25.55 -3.68 1.36
CA ARG A 917 -26.07 -3.52 0.00
C ARG A 917 -27.46 -2.88 0.01
N THR A 918 -27.50 -1.56 -0.10
CA THR A 918 -28.77 -0.81 -0.07
C THR A 918 -29.62 -0.98 -1.33
N TYR A 919 -29.03 -1.38 -2.46
CA TYR A 919 -29.73 -1.61 -3.73
C TYR A 919 -30.24 -3.05 -3.90
N LEU A 920 -29.79 -3.98 -3.03
CA LEU A 920 -30.29 -5.34 -3.01
C LEU A 920 -31.40 -5.44 -1.96
N SER A 921 -32.52 -5.99 -2.35
CA SER A 921 -33.54 -6.41 -1.39
C SER A 921 -33.10 -7.73 -0.74
N GLU A 922 -33.52 -8.00 0.49
CA GLU A 922 -33.26 -9.29 1.17
C GLU A 922 -33.72 -10.49 0.33
N THR A 923 -34.65 -10.28 -0.61
CA THR A 923 -35.18 -11.27 -1.54
C THR A 923 -34.24 -11.61 -2.69
N GLU A 924 -33.13 -10.88 -2.89
CA GLU A 924 -32.21 -11.18 -3.99
C GLU A 924 -31.24 -12.32 -3.67
N TYR A 925 -31.04 -12.66 -2.41
CA TYR A 925 -30.32 -13.84 -1.97
C TYR A 925 -31.27 -14.84 -1.31
N GLN A 926 -31.09 -16.10 -1.62
CA GLN A 926 -31.84 -17.18 -0.96
C GLN A 926 -30.89 -18.22 -0.45
N VAL A 927 -31.29 -18.87 0.63
CA VAL A 927 -30.63 -20.08 1.11
C VAL A 927 -30.96 -21.20 0.15
N VAL A 928 -29.93 -21.76 -0.49
CA VAL A 928 -30.12 -22.96 -1.34
C VAL A 928 -30.35 -24.15 -0.42
N SER A 929 -29.45 -24.38 0.53
CA SER A 929 -29.62 -25.32 1.62
C SER A 929 -28.54 -25.10 2.69
N PRO A 930 -28.82 -25.29 3.99
CA PRO A 930 -27.80 -25.70 4.91
C PRO A 930 -27.32 -27.09 4.53
N VAL A 931 -26.02 -27.36 4.61
CA VAL A 931 -25.48 -28.70 4.36
C VAL A 931 -25.70 -29.52 5.60
N LEU A 932 -26.60 -30.52 5.53
CA LEU A 932 -26.98 -31.36 6.64
C LEU A 932 -26.64 -32.84 6.38
N PRO A 933 -26.33 -33.63 7.40
CA PRO A 933 -26.07 -33.18 8.78
C PRO A 933 -24.82 -32.31 8.88
N MET A 934 -24.72 -31.47 9.94
CA MET A 934 -23.50 -30.71 10.24
C MET A 934 -22.35 -31.68 10.52
N ASP A 935 -21.15 -31.33 10.12
CA ASP A 935 -19.97 -32.15 10.41
C ASP A 935 -19.55 -32.03 11.87
N VAL A 936 -19.34 -33.16 12.54
CA VAL A 936 -18.72 -33.18 13.87
C VAL A 936 -17.22 -33.29 13.73
N ILE A 937 -16.52 -32.18 13.97
CA ILE A 937 -15.05 -32.11 13.87
C ILE A 937 -14.42 -32.86 15.06
N ALA A 938 -14.87 -32.54 16.27
CA ALA A 938 -14.32 -33.06 17.52
C ALA A 938 -15.39 -33.18 18.60
N ALA A 939 -15.12 -34.00 19.59
CA ALA A 939 -15.95 -34.17 20.76
C ALA A 939 -15.12 -34.19 22.05
N PHE A 940 -15.57 -33.45 23.05
CA PHE A 940 -14.87 -33.27 24.32
C PHE A 940 -15.81 -33.58 25.48
N VAL A 941 -15.40 -34.49 26.36
CA VAL A 941 -16.19 -34.92 27.52
C VAL A 941 -15.52 -34.41 28.79
N TYR A 942 -16.24 -33.61 29.54
CA TYR A 942 -15.80 -33.04 30.80
C TYR A 942 -16.49 -33.74 31.94
N MET A 943 -15.73 -34.33 32.84
CA MET A 943 -16.22 -35.02 34.01
C MET A 943 -16.02 -34.17 35.27
N PRO A 944 -16.97 -34.15 36.22
CA PRO A 944 -16.76 -33.47 37.48
C PRO A 944 -15.62 -34.14 38.26
N LYS A 945 -14.87 -33.34 39.00
CA LYS A 945 -13.88 -33.84 39.94
C LYS A 945 -14.63 -34.55 41.06
N VAL A 946 -14.37 -35.84 41.24
CA VAL A 946 -14.92 -36.58 42.38
C VAL A 946 -14.26 -36.00 43.63
N PRO A 947 -15.05 -35.57 44.66
CA PRO A 947 -14.44 -35.16 45.92
C PRO A 947 -13.65 -36.35 46.49
N GLN A 948 -12.39 -36.12 46.80
CA GLN A 948 -11.64 -37.12 47.57
C GLN A 948 -12.32 -37.22 48.94
N LEU A 949 -12.88 -38.36 49.21
CA LEU A 949 -13.42 -38.71 50.52
C LEU A 949 -12.32 -38.80 51.56
#